data_f5fb14da41d6a884432aea2a681f36e1
#
_entry.id   f5fb14da41d6a884432aea2a681f36e1
#
_cell.length_a   1.000
_cell.length_b   1.000
_cell.length_c   1.000
_cell.angle_alpha   90.00
_cell.angle_beta   90.00
_cell.angle_gamma   90.00
#
_symmetry.space_group_name_H-M   'P 1'
#
loop_
_entity.id
_entity.type
_entity.pdbx_description
1 polymer ?
#
loop_
_entity_poly.entity_id
_entity_poly.type
_entity_poly.pdbx_seq_one_letter_code
_entity_poly.pdbx_strand_id
1 'polypeptide(L)'
;MCGQAAAAAALALTVAVWARGAAGGCGVAEFACRSGACVRLDAYCDGDTQCADGSDEPSHCTPCNRTYYGRTGVAYGVAVRGSPRAPFLCHLTFTAGGGAHGDLVQLAFDEFRVGRYEPGALDGCPDGYMQLSELGRPFTGGSWCGAAEGVALYYSETATVTVSVKLFRARLGEPFGFRLRYKFLAQRDAIVRFGALEAPLERGAVSPGTYCTRTYEECHRKPCRLQSPNYPGMYPRNVTCYWSLRQKDIPTCKHAMVSVRQEHSHKMQIKRSISMASLNKTGRAVRAWGECTGERDRLIFYDGATTDDPVLVEYCGGDWLPRVTARGPEMLVAFHSSPFSAPPRAAAAHAPLRGFELDVDVIFADSDSLDYAREARRCEFHVKASSSEEELNITAPSVSTRGRRGRIHAPTHTLPPNTTCTWTFHGRPGDLVWIYFSSFTQYSLVESKRVESGERDEEGPGTTPPRSSPTIPRVIPSGAACAVELRIWDGGGPGEAGALLGRYCDATPSLCARAALANATRAPRPCAPPDGYVSAASLLSIAATSLPGTATHPLAFSLHYEFVDARLEGIALPISETRVRSEPAECARRLIVPGSFTSPRNALWFGRGGAKRLRCVYRLQADGARVELAVLAAAFGREPRCATRFDPLTGRASCAPELPEVDARPSDLPLDFDDGDDEVPSYLPHLRIYESPWPGYRVPVACICDNSSAPLSISSGGPALELELVAGALAGGEDHRHIHFRGDWKRLSGPTDCASRRRLPPPGGHVHLLYPYNANRMSECGEAPFLLVARGNRSVFLRVWGDELPNVSGNNNDANNCHTTNRLLVYDAHTTR
;
A
#
# COMPACT_ATOMS: atom_id res chain seq x y z
N MET A 1 29.74 -54.84 32.40
CA MET A 1 31.10 -55.26 32.70
C MET A 1 31.94 -54.01 32.81
N CYS A 2 32.47 -53.80 34.03
CA CYS A 2 33.60 -52.99 34.43
C CYS A 2 33.65 -51.57 33.88
N GLY A 3 33.39 -50.49 34.58
CA GLY A 3 33.87 -50.21 35.97
C GLY A 3 35.25 -49.65 35.96
N GLN A 4 35.38 -48.34 36.01
CA GLN A 4 36.45 -47.70 36.81
C GLN A 4 36.12 -46.23 37.02
N ALA A 5 35.94 -45.90 38.29
CA ALA A 5 35.83 -44.56 38.83
C ALA A 5 37.24 -43.93 38.83
N ALA A 6 37.39 -42.70 38.27
CA ALA A 6 38.53 -41.87 38.52
C ALA A 6 38.08 -40.68 39.35
N ALA A 7 38.44 -40.71 40.63
CA ALA A 7 38.27 -39.63 41.54
C ALA A 7 39.13 -38.43 41.14
N ALA A 8 38.52 -37.30 40.75
CA ALA A 8 39.20 -36.03 40.65
C ALA A 8 39.10 -35.33 42.02
N ALA A 9 40.25 -35.25 42.70
CA ALA A 9 40.40 -34.49 43.95
C ALA A 9 40.23 -33.02 43.67
N ALA A 10 39.13 -32.45 44.13
CA ALA A 10 38.94 -31.00 44.21
C ALA A 10 39.86 -30.47 45.28
N LEU A 11 40.89 -29.79 44.91
CA LEU A 11 41.71 -28.97 45.79
C LEU A 11 40.88 -27.71 46.16
N ALA A 12 40.15 -27.82 47.25
CA ALA A 12 39.56 -26.67 47.93
C ALA A 12 40.69 -25.90 48.60
N LEU A 13 41.17 -24.83 47.94
CA LEU A 13 41.96 -23.78 48.58
C LEU A 13 41.01 -23.00 49.47
N THR A 14 40.81 -23.45 50.67
CA THR A 14 40.30 -22.65 51.77
C THR A 14 41.34 -21.59 52.12
N VAL A 15 41.20 -20.38 51.50
CA VAL A 15 41.82 -19.21 52.08
C VAL A 15 41.12 -18.93 53.40
N ALA A 16 41.72 -19.38 54.47
CA ALA A 16 41.37 -18.98 55.82
C ALA A 16 41.62 -17.50 55.96
N VAL A 17 40.63 -16.69 55.75
CA VAL A 17 40.60 -15.28 56.17
C VAL A 17 40.56 -15.32 57.68
N TRP A 18 41.67 -15.07 58.28
CA TRP A 18 41.79 -14.79 59.69
C TRP A 18 40.82 -13.67 60.10
N ALA A 19 39.72 -14.06 60.74
CA ALA A 19 38.91 -13.14 61.50
C ALA A 19 39.76 -12.57 62.62
N ARG A 20 40.44 -11.47 62.39
CA ARG A 20 40.93 -10.57 63.44
C ARG A 20 39.75 -9.72 63.85
N GLY A 21 39.55 -9.73 65.16
CA GLY A 21 38.44 -9.13 65.85
C GLY A 21 38.17 -7.66 65.50
N ALA A 22 36.93 -7.33 65.70
CA ALA A 22 36.30 -6.06 65.53
C ALA A 22 37.08 -4.87 66.05
N ALA A 23 37.94 -4.29 65.24
CA ALA A 23 38.14 -2.85 65.17
C ALA A 23 37.33 -2.45 63.90
N GLY A 24 36.33 -1.57 64.05
CA GLY A 24 35.43 -1.17 63.02
C GLY A 24 36.13 -0.68 61.75
N GLY A 25 36.38 -1.59 60.81
CA GLY A 25 36.89 -1.25 59.50
C GLY A 25 35.79 -0.66 58.67
N CYS A 26 36.05 0.47 58.01
CA CYS A 26 35.12 1.14 57.10
C CYS A 26 34.72 0.19 55.96
N GLY A 27 33.48 0.33 55.47
CA GLY A 27 33.00 -0.41 54.29
C GLY A 27 33.77 -0.09 53.01
N VAL A 28 33.67 -0.95 51.99
CA VAL A 28 34.39 -0.78 50.72
C VAL A 28 34.06 0.54 49.99
N ALA A 29 32.90 1.15 50.31
CA ALA A 29 32.46 2.44 49.80
C ALA A 29 32.85 3.62 50.68
N GLU A 30 33.72 3.41 51.67
CA GLU A 30 34.09 4.40 52.65
C GLU A 30 35.60 4.55 52.75
N PHE A 31 36.04 5.76 53.03
CA PHE A 31 37.42 6.08 53.35
C PHE A 31 37.61 6.10 54.87
N ALA A 32 38.63 5.47 55.36
CA ALA A 32 38.95 5.43 56.78
C ALA A 32 39.82 6.63 57.13
N CYS A 33 39.30 7.54 57.95
CA CYS A 33 40.06 8.61 58.58
C CYS A 33 41.11 8.05 59.55
N ARG A 34 42.22 8.72 59.74
CA ARG A 34 43.19 8.36 60.81
C ARG A 34 42.57 8.38 62.23
N SER A 35 41.53 9.18 62.41
CA SER A 35 40.71 9.21 63.62
C SER A 35 39.88 7.94 63.82
N GLY A 36 39.82 7.05 62.91
CA GLY A 36 38.98 5.87 62.96
C GLY A 36 37.53 6.09 62.43
N ALA A 37 37.17 7.34 62.12
CA ALA A 37 35.87 7.64 61.46
C ALA A 37 35.85 7.19 60.03
N CYS A 38 34.63 6.80 59.51
CA CYS A 38 34.42 6.44 58.12
C CYS A 38 33.68 7.57 57.41
N VAL A 39 34.24 8.05 56.31
CA VAL A 39 33.62 9.03 55.41
C VAL A 39 33.41 8.41 54.03
N ARG A 40 32.56 9.00 53.20
CA ARG A 40 32.32 8.49 51.87
C ARG A 40 33.62 8.47 51.06
N LEU A 41 33.75 7.49 50.18
CA LEU A 41 35.00 7.35 49.40
C LEU A 41 35.26 8.52 48.44
N ASP A 42 34.20 9.20 47.98
CA ASP A 42 34.27 10.40 47.13
C ASP A 42 34.61 11.68 47.93
N ALA A 43 34.59 11.61 49.24
CA ALA A 43 35.06 12.70 50.13
C ALA A 43 36.57 12.81 50.24
N TYR A 44 37.32 11.82 49.73
CA TYR A 44 38.76 11.92 49.70
C TYR A 44 39.25 12.86 48.60
N CYS A 45 39.94 13.93 48.99
CA CYS A 45 40.50 14.90 48.07
C CYS A 45 39.45 15.63 47.25
N ASP A 46 38.34 16.04 47.87
CA ASP A 46 37.24 16.78 47.23
C ASP A 46 37.33 18.30 47.48
N GLY A 47 38.24 18.73 48.36
CA GLY A 47 38.45 20.11 48.75
C GLY A 47 37.74 20.51 50.03
N ASP A 48 36.97 19.62 50.65
CA ASP A 48 36.24 19.81 51.88
C ASP A 48 36.80 18.86 52.99
N THR A 49 36.92 19.28 54.18
CA THR A 49 37.47 18.45 55.33
C THR A 49 36.30 17.74 56.01
N GLN A 50 36.15 16.46 55.81
CA GLN A 50 35.09 15.62 56.42
C GLN A 50 35.67 14.77 57.56
N CYS A 51 36.96 14.42 57.55
CA CYS A 51 37.63 13.79 58.66
C CYS A 51 38.04 14.84 59.70
N ALA A 52 37.74 14.60 60.97
CA ALA A 52 38.07 15.54 62.06
C ALA A 52 39.60 15.83 62.11
N ASP A 53 40.42 14.93 61.62
CA ASP A 53 41.86 15.02 61.55
C ASP A 53 42.43 15.51 60.25
N GLY A 54 41.56 15.87 59.29
CA GLY A 54 41.94 16.31 57.92
C GLY A 54 42.65 15.25 57.09
N SER A 55 42.53 13.98 57.43
CA SER A 55 43.22 12.90 56.76
C SER A 55 42.62 12.58 55.40
N ASP A 56 41.44 13.07 55.05
CA ASP A 56 40.78 13.05 53.75
C ASP A 56 41.32 14.09 52.81
N GLU A 57 41.99 15.18 53.34
CA GLU A 57 42.57 16.25 52.51
C GLU A 57 44.08 16.40 52.75
N PRO A 58 44.90 15.34 52.51
CA PRO A 58 46.37 15.50 52.69
C PRO A 58 46.93 16.44 51.64
N SER A 59 48.07 17.14 52.02
CA SER A 59 48.71 17.99 51.05
C SER A 59 49.09 17.23 49.74
N HIS A 60 48.78 17.83 48.60
CA HIS A 60 49.02 17.25 47.29
C HIS A 60 48.21 15.98 46.97
N CYS A 61 47.11 15.77 47.62
CA CYS A 61 46.21 14.67 47.29
C CYS A 61 45.66 14.79 45.86
N THR A 62 45.21 13.68 45.31
CA THR A 62 44.55 13.61 43.99
C THR A 62 43.43 12.58 44.00
N PRO A 63 42.30 12.88 43.43
CA PRO A 63 41.25 11.88 43.23
C PRO A 63 41.60 10.86 42.13
N CYS A 64 42.69 11.10 41.37
CA CYS A 64 43.13 10.24 40.29
C CYS A 64 43.76 8.93 40.78
N ASN A 65 43.81 7.94 39.87
CA ASN A 65 44.42 6.62 40.06
C ASN A 65 43.83 5.83 41.24
N ARG A 66 42.49 5.91 41.38
CA ARG A 66 41.71 5.24 42.40
C ARG A 66 40.59 4.42 41.86
N THR A 67 40.20 3.41 42.67
CA THR A 67 38.98 2.63 42.45
C THR A 67 37.89 3.11 43.42
N TYR A 68 36.74 3.45 42.86
CA TYR A 68 35.59 3.94 43.60
C TYR A 68 34.51 2.86 43.69
N TYR A 69 33.98 2.69 44.87
CA TYR A 69 32.84 1.83 45.21
C TYR A 69 31.72 2.67 45.78
N GLY A 70 30.51 2.14 45.82
CA GLY A 70 29.39 2.85 46.41
C GLY A 70 28.22 1.95 46.71
N ARG A 71 27.16 2.46 47.33
CA ARG A 71 25.89 1.77 47.52
C ARG A 71 24.95 2.02 46.38
N THR A 72 24.13 1.04 46.08
CA THR A 72 23.12 1.12 45.02
C THR A 72 22.21 2.33 45.20
N GLY A 73 22.00 3.09 44.10
CA GLY A 73 21.11 4.25 44.08
C GLY A 73 21.66 5.55 44.67
N VAL A 74 22.77 5.50 45.41
CA VAL A 74 23.41 6.69 45.97
C VAL A 74 24.25 7.39 44.92
N ALA A 75 24.14 8.71 44.81
CA ALA A 75 24.97 9.53 43.94
C ALA A 75 26.26 9.97 44.70
N TYR A 76 27.36 9.77 44.01
CA TYR A 76 28.72 10.17 44.45
C TYR A 76 29.29 11.15 43.42
N GLY A 77 30.32 11.94 43.80
CA GLY A 77 30.92 12.94 42.93
C GLY A 77 32.43 12.90 42.92
N VAL A 78 33.03 13.12 41.77
CA VAL A 78 34.47 13.34 41.62
C VAL A 78 34.68 14.56 40.73
N ALA A 79 35.54 15.48 41.18
CA ALA A 79 35.89 16.67 40.43
C ALA A 79 37.42 16.81 40.32
N VAL A 80 37.90 17.13 39.14
CA VAL A 80 39.31 17.49 38.88
C VAL A 80 39.30 18.85 38.21
N ARG A 81 39.92 19.82 38.89
CA ARG A 81 40.01 21.20 38.46
C ARG A 81 41.43 21.70 38.57
N GLY A 82 41.78 22.70 37.81
CA GLY A 82 43.05 23.40 37.88
C GLY A 82 43.81 23.43 36.56
N SER A 83 45.03 23.88 36.58
CA SER A 83 45.95 23.88 35.44
C SER A 83 46.96 22.78 35.63
N PRO A 84 46.70 21.55 35.21
CA PRO A 84 47.66 20.46 35.38
C PRO A 84 48.93 20.77 34.54
N ARG A 85 50.09 20.40 35.07
CA ARG A 85 51.31 20.40 34.28
C ARG A 85 51.18 19.26 33.26
N ALA A 86 51.36 19.57 32.00
CA ALA A 86 51.42 18.53 30.97
C ALA A 86 52.83 17.87 31.00
N PRO A 87 52.90 16.55 30.81
CA PRO A 87 51.79 15.60 30.54
C PRO A 87 51.06 15.26 31.82
N PHE A 88 49.68 15.20 31.71
CA PHE A 88 48.83 14.82 32.83
C PHE A 88 48.06 13.52 32.47
N LEU A 89 48.00 12.62 33.46
CA LEU A 89 47.30 11.33 33.32
C LEU A 89 46.50 11.08 34.58
N CYS A 90 45.18 10.81 34.40
CA CYS A 90 44.25 10.52 35.47
C CYS A 90 43.42 9.30 35.12
N HIS A 91 43.42 8.30 35.94
CA HIS A 91 42.58 7.12 35.85
C HIS A 91 41.59 7.09 37.03
N LEU A 92 40.31 6.94 36.71
CA LEU A 92 39.25 6.77 37.72
C LEU A 92 38.53 5.47 37.39
N THR A 93 38.60 4.49 38.26
CA THR A 93 37.96 3.19 38.10
C THR A 93 36.74 3.10 38.99
N PHE A 94 35.61 2.75 38.46
CA PHE A 94 34.35 2.60 39.18
C PHE A 94 33.91 1.15 39.09
N THR A 95 33.70 0.50 40.23
CA THR A 95 33.40 -0.94 40.30
C THR A 95 32.13 -1.20 41.10
N ALA A 96 31.15 -1.78 40.47
CA ALA A 96 29.94 -2.32 41.09
C ALA A 96 30.29 -3.67 41.73
N GLY A 97 30.02 -3.82 43.03
CA GLY A 97 30.42 -5.01 43.79
C GLY A 97 29.36 -6.09 43.91
N GLY A 98 28.26 -5.96 43.20
CA GLY A 98 27.11 -6.84 43.34
C GLY A 98 26.22 -6.54 44.55
N GLY A 99 25.02 -7.02 44.57
CA GLY A 99 24.05 -6.87 45.67
C GLY A 99 23.82 -5.41 46.07
N ALA A 100 24.17 -5.05 47.32
CA ALA A 100 24.05 -3.69 47.86
C ALA A 100 24.95 -2.64 47.15
N HIS A 101 25.95 -3.10 46.38
CA HIS A 101 26.87 -2.28 45.64
C HIS A 101 26.59 -2.23 44.12
N GLY A 102 25.45 -2.77 43.67
CA GLY A 102 24.99 -2.71 42.31
C GLY A 102 25.71 -3.64 41.33
N ASP A 103 25.17 -3.72 40.12
CA ASP A 103 25.65 -4.59 39.03
C ASP A 103 26.26 -3.78 37.87
N LEU A 104 25.83 -2.51 37.75
CA LEU A 104 26.19 -1.61 36.67
C LEU A 104 26.61 -0.26 37.18
N VAL A 105 27.42 0.45 36.41
CA VAL A 105 27.90 1.81 36.73
C VAL A 105 27.21 2.83 35.80
N GLN A 106 26.61 3.84 36.40
CA GLN A 106 26.16 5.05 35.71
C GLN A 106 27.13 6.18 35.95
N LEU A 107 27.68 6.80 34.92
CA LEU A 107 28.48 8.01 34.98
C LEU A 107 27.69 9.19 34.40
N ALA A 108 27.70 10.31 35.05
CA ALA A 108 27.13 11.57 34.62
C ALA A 108 28.21 12.66 34.61
N PHE A 109 28.57 13.10 33.42
CA PHE A 109 29.54 14.19 33.25
C PHE A 109 28.79 15.52 33.31
N ASP A 110 28.93 16.25 34.43
CA ASP A 110 28.26 17.54 34.61
C ASP A 110 29.06 18.68 33.97
N GLU A 111 30.37 18.60 34.04
CA GLU A 111 31.32 19.52 33.43
C GLU A 111 32.42 18.72 32.77
N PHE A 112 32.74 19.09 31.53
CA PHE A 112 33.83 18.44 30.78
C PHE A 112 34.57 19.48 29.93
N ARG A 113 35.86 19.65 30.19
CA ARG A 113 36.76 20.53 29.45
C ARG A 113 38.14 19.88 29.41
N VAL A 114 38.37 19.10 28.34
CA VAL A 114 39.61 18.33 28.14
C VAL A 114 40.10 18.50 26.73
N GLY A 115 41.15 19.25 26.52
CA GLY A 115 41.73 19.54 25.21
C GLY A 115 40.72 20.16 24.25
N ARG A 116 41.05 20.16 22.97
CA ARG A 116 40.25 20.74 21.89
C ARG A 116 39.80 19.66 20.92
N TYR A 117 38.59 19.78 20.46
CA TYR A 117 38.07 18.92 19.40
C TYR A 117 38.19 19.62 18.02
N GLU A 118 38.94 19.01 17.10
CA GLU A 118 39.13 19.48 15.71
C GLU A 118 38.46 18.51 14.75
N PRO A 119 37.22 18.76 14.33
CA PRO A 119 36.53 17.90 13.38
C PRO A 119 37.23 17.94 12.02
N GLY A 120 37.55 16.75 11.46
CA GLY A 120 38.24 16.61 10.18
C GLY A 120 39.76 16.56 10.22
N ALA A 121 40.36 16.76 11.40
CA ALA A 121 41.80 16.49 11.56
C ALA A 121 42.05 15.00 11.80
N LEU A 122 43.14 14.49 11.32
CA LEU A 122 43.58 13.09 11.51
C LEU A 122 43.69 12.73 12.98
N ASP A 123 44.12 13.68 13.80
CA ASP A 123 44.12 13.64 15.26
C ASP A 123 43.06 14.60 15.80
N GLY A 124 41.82 14.13 15.87
CA GLY A 124 40.69 14.95 16.30
C GLY A 124 40.80 15.51 17.73
N CYS A 125 41.75 15.04 18.53
CA CYS A 125 41.99 15.45 19.92
C CYS A 125 43.47 15.75 20.16
N PRO A 126 44.07 16.78 19.55
CA PRO A 126 45.50 16.99 19.52
C PRO A 126 46.11 17.40 20.88
N ASP A 127 45.33 18.02 21.77
CA ASP A 127 45.86 18.54 23.04
C ASP A 127 45.66 17.53 24.21
N GLY A 128 44.72 16.61 24.09
CA GLY A 128 44.37 15.63 25.08
C GLY A 128 42.94 15.14 24.98
N TYR A 129 42.61 14.07 25.68
CA TYR A 129 41.34 13.39 25.55
C TYR A 129 40.91 12.58 26.79
N MET A 130 39.66 12.18 26.79
CA MET A 130 39.13 11.19 27.71
C MET A 130 38.78 9.91 26.95
N GLN A 131 39.11 8.78 27.55
CA GLN A 131 38.73 7.45 27.08
C GLN A 131 37.93 6.69 28.14
N LEU A 132 37.00 5.88 27.74
CA LEU A 132 36.25 4.95 28.59
C LEU A 132 36.61 3.52 28.22
N SER A 133 36.96 2.70 29.19
CA SER A 133 37.20 1.28 29.01
C SER A 133 36.44 0.48 30.04
N GLU A 134 35.99 -0.71 29.69
CA GLU A 134 35.28 -1.61 30.56
C GLU A 134 36.05 -2.92 30.73
N LEU A 135 36.13 -3.41 31.94
CA LEU A 135 36.80 -4.67 32.23
C LEU A 135 36.03 -5.82 31.57
N GLY A 136 36.75 -6.70 30.88
CA GLY A 136 36.18 -7.86 30.18
C GLY A 136 35.66 -7.54 28.76
N ARG A 137 35.84 -6.31 28.25
CA ARG A 137 35.50 -5.94 26.85
C ARG A 137 36.74 -5.47 26.10
N PRO A 138 36.80 -5.67 24.77
CA PRO A 138 37.89 -5.17 23.95
C PRO A 138 38.03 -3.64 24.07
N PHE A 139 39.26 -3.15 24.04
CA PHE A 139 39.54 -1.72 24.01
C PHE A 139 39.24 -1.13 22.64
N THR A 140 38.49 -0.01 22.62
CA THR A 140 38.02 0.59 21.36
C THR A 140 38.95 1.65 20.80
N GLY A 141 39.81 2.22 21.62
CA GLY A 141 40.74 3.31 21.24
C GLY A 141 40.07 4.67 20.98
N GLY A 142 38.76 4.74 21.08
CA GLY A 142 38.01 5.97 20.79
C GLY A 142 38.08 7.01 21.90
N SER A 143 37.99 8.30 21.58
CA SER A 143 38.27 9.41 22.46
C SER A 143 37.23 10.52 22.40
N TRP A 144 37.05 11.21 23.56
CA TRP A 144 36.29 12.44 23.65
C TRP A 144 37.19 13.58 24.08
N CYS A 145 37.06 14.74 23.48
CA CYS A 145 37.79 15.95 23.85
C CYS A 145 36.96 17.21 23.56
N GLY A 146 37.49 18.35 23.95
CA GLY A 146 36.81 19.64 23.84
C GLY A 146 36.03 19.99 25.10
N ALA A 147 35.06 20.90 24.96
CA ALA A 147 34.19 21.35 26.03
C ALA A 147 32.74 20.89 25.81
N ALA A 148 32.09 20.44 26.86
CA ALA A 148 30.68 20.13 26.88
C ALA A 148 30.03 20.75 28.10
N GLU A 149 28.88 21.37 27.91
CA GLU A 149 28.02 21.88 28.97
C GLU A 149 26.76 20.99 29.03
N GLY A 150 26.29 20.71 30.24
CA GLY A 150 25.16 19.85 30.51
C GLY A 150 25.55 18.40 30.78
N VAL A 151 24.57 17.58 31.19
CA VAL A 151 24.81 16.23 31.68
C VAL A 151 24.92 15.25 30.51
N ALA A 152 26.11 14.65 30.35
CA ALA A 152 26.29 13.49 29.48
C ALA A 152 26.29 12.23 30.33
N LEU A 153 25.39 11.27 30.00
CA LEU A 153 25.28 10.02 30.74
C LEU A 153 26.00 8.89 30.01
N TYR A 154 26.68 8.05 30.78
CA TYR A 154 27.23 6.77 30.32
C TYR A 154 26.78 5.65 31.25
N TYR A 155 26.34 4.56 30.69
CA TYR A 155 25.93 3.36 31.40
C TYR A 155 26.84 2.20 31.00
N SER A 156 27.54 1.60 31.96
CA SER A 156 28.41 0.46 31.66
C SER A 156 27.59 -0.77 31.23
N GLU A 157 28.19 -1.62 30.41
CA GLU A 157 27.64 -2.96 30.11
C GLU A 157 28.16 -4.00 31.10
N THR A 158 29.30 -3.70 31.74
CA THR A 158 29.95 -4.54 32.77
C THR A 158 29.96 -3.86 34.15
N ALA A 159 30.38 -4.60 35.16
CA ALA A 159 30.45 -4.09 36.52
C ALA A 159 31.54 -3.04 36.75
N THR A 160 32.53 -2.96 35.87
CA THR A 160 33.69 -2.09 36.07
C THR A 160 33.96 -1.24 34.83
N VAL A 161 34.03 0.08 35.01
CA VAL A 161 34.40 1.06 34.01
C VAL A 161 35.55 1.94 34.49
N THR A 162 36.53 2.18 33.63
CA THR A 162 37.64 3.09 33.90
C THR A 162 37.56 4.29 32.96
N VAL A 163 37.57 5.49 33.55
CA VAL A 163 37.70 6.78 32.86
C VAL A 163 39.16 7.16 32.90
N SER A 164 39.77 7.28 31.71
CA SER A 164 41.17 7.69 31.54
C SER A 164 41.20 9.05 30.86
N VAL A 165 41.73 10.05 31.57
CA VAL A 165 41.92 11.41 31.04
C VAL A 165 43.40 11.66 30.81
N LYS A 166 43.76 12.03 29.57
CA LYS A 166 45.14 12.34 29.18
C LYS A 166 45.19 13.75 28.61
N LEU A 167 46.16 14.54 29.07
CA LEU A 167 46.45 15.86 28.52
C LEU A 167 47.92 15.93 28.12
N PHE A 168 48.22 16.17 26.88
CA PHE A 168 49.54 16.23 26.31
C PHE A 168 50.11 17.65 26.26
N ARG A 169 49.20 18.62 26.05
CA ARG A 169 49.53 20.04 25.93
C ARG A 169 48.56 20.85 26.79
N ALA A 170 49.09 21.63 27.69
CA ALA A 170 48.35 22.63 28.45
C ALA A 170 48.53 23.97 27.76
N ARG A 171 47.47 24.63 27.38
CA ARG A 171 47.52 26.00 26.83
C ARG A 171 47.22 27.01 27.92
N LEU A 172 48.02 28.05 27.93
CA LEU A 172 47.82 29.16 28.84
C LEU A 172 46.47 29.83 28.56
N GLY A 173 45.60 29.90 29.56
CA GLY A 173 44.29 30.55 29.50
C GLY A 173 43.13 29.64 29.11
N GLU A 174 43.33 28.38 28.72
CA GLU A 174 42.26 27.44 28.51
C GLU A 174 41.91 26.69 29.80
N PRO A 175 40.64 26.69 30.23
CA PRO A 175 40.26 26.00 31.48
C PRO A 175 40.29 24.49 31.23
N PHE A 176 40.97 23.77 32.13
CA PHE A 176 40.94 22.32 32.18
C PHE A 176 40.15 21.90 33.44
N GLY A 177 39.32 20.90 33.28
CA GLY A 177 38.63 20.27 34.39
C GLY A 177 37.46 19.39 33.92
N PHE A 178 37.11 18.51 34.78
CA PHE A 178 35.88 17.72 34.60
C PHE A 178 35.28 17.45 35.98
N ARG A 179 33.96 17.37 36.00
CA ARG A 179 33.19 16.94 37.15
C ARG A 179 32.24 15.85 36.71
N LEU A 180 32.32 14.71 37.38
CA LEU A 180 31.44 13.60 37.11
C LEU A 180 30.78 13.11 38.37
N ARG A 181 29.52 12.74 38.27
CA ARG A 181 28.81 11.98 39.27
C ARG A 181 28.75 10.52 38.85
N TYR A 182 28.80 9.61 39.81
CA TYR A 182 28.66 8.20 39.54
C TYR A 182 27.62 7.57 40.49
N LYS A 183 26.93 6.53 39.99
CA LYS A 183 25.97 5.71 40.71
C LYS A 183 26.17 4.27 40.35
N PHE A 184 25.89 3.41 41.31
CA PHE A 184 25.78 1.96 41.05
C PHE A 184 24.32 1.58 41.01
N LEU A 185 23.93 0.81 39.99
CA LEU A 185 22.55 0.41 39.72
C LEU A 185 22.45 -1.11 39.76
N ALA A 186 21.39 -1.62 40.36
CA ALA A 186 21.06 -3.03 40.19
C ALA A 186 20.46 -3.26 38.77
N GLN A 187 20.73 -4.40 38.18
CA GLN A 187 20.23 -4.74 36.83
C GLN A 187 18.70 -4.63 36.75
N ARG A 188 17.97 -5.06 37.78
CA ARG A 188 16.52 -4.97 37.89
C ARG A 188 15.99 -3.53 37.84
N ASP A 189 16.80 -2.54 38.24
CA ASP A 189 16.38 -1.14 38.24
C ASP A 189 16.63 -0.46 36.90
N ALA A 190 17.38 -1.10 35.99
CA ALA A 190 17.66 -0.62 34.64
C ALA A 190 16.62 -1.12 33.61
N ILE A 191 15.32 -0.90 33.90
CA ILE A 191 14.16 -1.38 33.12
C ILE A 191 14.25 -0.93 31.64
N VAL A 192 14.72 0.28 31.38
CA VAL A 192 14.87 0.81 30.01
C VAL A 192 15.82 -0.05 29.16
N ARG A 193 16.81 -0.67 29.79
CA ARG A 193 17.80 -1.52 29.12
C ARG A 193 17.37 -2.99 29.03
N PHE A 194 16.82 -3.53 30.11
CA PHE A 194 16.60 -4.97 30.29
C PHE A 194 15.11 -5.38 30.25
N GLY A 195 14.21 -4.40 30.27
CA GLY A 195 12.78 -4.66 30.45
C GLY A 195 12.40 -4.88 31.91
N ALA A 196 11.10 -5.05 32.16
CA ALA A 196 10.60 -5.43 33.47
C ALA A 196 10.91 -6.89 33.77
N LEU A 197 10.97 -7.27 35.05
CA LEU A 197 11.26 -8.65 35.47
C LEU A 197 10.26 -9.66 34.86
N GLU A 198 8.99 -9.23 34.72
CA GLU A 198 7.90 -10.05 34.17
C GLU A 198 7.92 -10.12 32.62
N ALA A 199 8.57 -9.15 31.96
CA ALA A 199 8.70 -9.07 30.51
C ALA A 199 10.13 -8.62 30.11
N PRO A 200 11.10 -9.52 30.23
CA PRO A 200 12.49 -9.21 29.90
C PRO A 200 12.63 -8.96 28.39
N LEU A 201 13.42 -7.95 28.06
CA LEU A 201 13.75 -7.63 26.69
C LEU A 201 14.86 -8.55 26.15
N GLU A 202 14.64 -9.09 24.96
CA GLU A 202 15.69 -9.81 24.24
C GLU A 202 16.65 -8.83 23.58
N ARG A 203 17.90 -8.80 24.04
CA ARG A 203 18.97 -7.91 23.58
C ARG A 203 19.94 -8.59 22.62
N GLY A 204 19.66 -9.83 22.22
CA GLY A 204 20.52 -10.65 21.38
C GLY A 204 21.76 -11.20 22.13
N ALA A 205 22.25 -12.34 21.64
CA ALA A 205 23.45 -12.98 22.16
C ALA A 205 24.71 -12.23 21.67
N VAL A 206 25.64 -11.93 22.59
CA VAL A 206 26.89 -11.26 22.26
C VAL A 206 27.83 -12.24 21.56
N SER A 207 28.42 -11.83 20.44
CA SER A 207 29.45 -12.62 19.75
C SER A 207 30.77 -12.55 20.52
N PRO A 208 31.38 -13.71 20.87
CA PRO A 208 32.65 -13.73 21.63
C PRO A 208 33.75 -12.92 20.95
N GLY A 209 34.58 -12.23 21.75
CA GLY A 209 35.70 -11.42 21.26
C GLY A 209 35.32 -10.09 20.60
N THR A 210 34.05 -9.77 20.48
CA THR A 210 33.57 -8.49 19.92
C THR A 210 33.11 -7.54 21.02
N TYR A 211 33.18 -6.23 20.76
CA TYR A 211 32.71 -5.23 21.72
C TYR A 211 31.17 -5.23 21.82
N CYS A 212 30.46 -5.31 20.68
CA CYS A 212 29.01 -5.05 20.61
C CYS A 212 28.26 -5.85 19.54
N THR A 213 28.93 -6.78 18.84
CA THR A 213 28.25 -7.61 17.86
C THR A 213 27.30 -8.58 18.54
N ARG A 214 26.05 -8.68 18.04
CA ARG A 214 24.99 -9.51 18.63
C ARG A 214 24.21 -10.24 17.56
N THR A 215 23.70 -11.40 17.93
CA THR A 215 22.79 -12.20 17.09
C THR A 215 21.43 -12.27 17.76
N TYR A 216 20.39 -12.06 16.98
CA TYR A 216 18.99 -12.17 17.38
C TYR A 216 18.32 -13.27 16.59
N GLU A 217 17.60 -14.12 17.29
CA GLU A 217 16.85 -15.22 16.67
C GLU A 217 15.42 -15.24 17.19
N GLU A 218 14.48 -15.59 16.30
CA GLU A 218 13.06 -15.82 16.64
C GLU A 218 12.34 -14.61 17.29
N CYS A 219 12.58 -13.42 16.77
CA CYS A 219 12.00 -12.17 17.29
C CYS A 219 10.47 -12.07 17.15
N HIS A 220 9.83 -12.98 16.40
CA HIS A 220 8.37 -13.07 16.37
C HIS A 220 7.75 -13.64 17.66
N ARG A 221 8.54 -14.38 18.45
CA ARG A 221 8.08 -15.02 19.71
C ARG A 221 8.43 -14.21 20.95
N LYS A 222 9.39 -13.33 20.88
CA LYS A 222 9.91 -12.55 22.00
C LYS A 222 10.18 -11.10 21.59
N PRO A 223 10.01 -10.14 22.50
CA PRO A 223 10.25 -8.73 22.21
C PRO A 223 11.76 -8.46 22.08
N CYS A 224 12.27 -8.47 20.86
CA CYS A 224 13.65 -8.15 20.56
C CYS A 224 13.86 -6.64 20.48
N ARG A 225 14.90 -6.15 21.15
CA ARG A 225 15.32 -4.74 21.13
C ARG A 225 16.76 -4.61 20.67
N LEU A 226 16.99 -3.97 19.55
CA LEU A 226 18.29 -3.59 19.07
C LEU A 226 18.65 -2.26 19.73
N GLN A 227 19.68 -2.27 20.58
CA GLN A 227 20.11 -1.12 21.35
C GLN A 227 21.55 -0.76 20.97
N SER A 228 21.84 0.55 20.87
CA SER A 228 23.22 1.01 20.72
C SER A 228 24.07 0.55 21.92
N PRO A 229 25.39 0.40 21.75
CA PRO A 229 26.26 0.07 22.86
C PRO A 229 26.08 1.07 24.01
N ASN A 230 26.05 0.56 25.23
CA ASN A 230 25.90 1.37 26.45
C ASN A 230 24.56 2.17 26.52
N TYR A 231 23.57 1.80 25.79
CA TYR A 231 22.22 2.38 25.87
C TYR A 231 21.66 2.23 27.33
N PRO A 232 20.99 3.22 27.89
CA PRO A 232 20.52 4.48 27.33
C PRO A 232 21.49 5.66 27.48
N GLY A 233 22.78 5.43 27.54
CA GLY A 233 23.83 6.42 27.63
C GLY A 233 24.56 6.70 26.31
N MET A 234 25.58 7.52 26.38
CA MET A 234 26.43 7.75 25.21
C MET A 234 27.21 6.47 24.86
N TYR A 235 27.28 6.16 23.59
CA TYR A 235 28.01 4.99 23.08
C TYR A 235 29.51 5.31 22.93
N PRO A 236 30.36 4.27 23.02
CA PRO A 236 31.81 4.42 22.83
C PRO A 236 32.17 4.94 21.44
N ARG A 237 33.36 5.52 21.33
CA ARG A 237 33.92 5.99 20.07
C ARG A 237 34.73 4.88 19.42
N ASN A 238 34.92 4.95 18.08
CA ASN A 238 35.71 4.00 17.29
C ASN A 238 35.24 2.55 17.45
N VAL A 239 33.92 2.34 17.43
CA VAL A 239 33.32 1.00 17.45
C VAL A 239 32.58 0.70 16.15
N THR A 240 32.70 -0.55 15.73
CA THR A 240 31.84 -1.15 14.69
C THR A 240 31.08 -2.29 15.32
N CYS A 241 29.76 -2.19 15.32
CA CYS A 241 28.84 -3.19 15.85
C CYS A 241 28.02 -3.79 14.73
N TYR A 242 27.84 -5.08 14.74
CA TYR A 242 26.95 -5.79 13.84
C TYR A 242 25.84 -6.46 14.63
N TRP A 243 24.60 -6.30 14.16
CA TRP A 243 23.44 -7.00 14.67
C TRP A 243 22.90 -7.88 13.56
N SER A 244 23.08 -9.20 13.72
CA SER A 244 22.54 -10.20 12.80
C SER A 244 21.15 -10.61 13.28
N LEU A 245 20.14 -10.29 12.50
CA LEU A 245 18.73 -10.60 12.77
C LEU A 245 18.32 -11.78 11.90
N ARG A 246 17.84 -12.87 12.49
CA ARG A 246 17.53 -14.12 11.78
C ARG A 246 16.22 -14.73 12.25
N GLN A 247 15.38 -15.08 11.29
CA GLN A 247 14.17 -15.85 11.51
C GLN A 247 14.32 -17.23 10.88
N LYS A 248 14.52 -18.27 11.70
CA LYS A 248 14.71 -19.64 11.23
C LYS A 248 13.41 -20.42 11.15
N ASP A 249 12.54 -20.23 12.14
CA ASP A 249 11.25 -20.91 12.22
C ASP A 249 10.22 -20.15 11.38
N ILE A 250 10.00 -20.65 10.16
CA ILE A 250 9.06 -20.07 9.21
C ILE A 250 7.92 -21.06 9.02
N PRO A 251 6.64 -20.66 9.27
CA PRO A 251 5.49 -21.54 9.02
C PRO A 251 5.43 -22.02 7.56
N THR A 252 4.90 -23.20 7.34
CA THR A 252 4.71 -23.76 6.00
C THR A 252 3.89 -22.82 5.12
N CYS A 253 4.26 -22.68 3.85
CA CYS A 253 3.63 -21.77 2.88
C CYS A 253 3.71 -20.29 3.26
N LYS A 254 4.61 -19.90 4.18
CA LYS A 254 4.88 -18.51 4.52
C LYS A 254 6.30 -18.11 4.12
N HIS A 255 6.50 -16.84 3.90
CA HIS A 255 7.78 -16.18 3.72
C HIS A 255 7.96 -15.18 4.85
N ALA A 256 9.12 -15.16 5.46
CA ALA A 256 9.42 -14.24 6.56
C ALA A 256 10.23 -13.04 6.07
N MET A 257 9.89 -11.87 6.55
CA MET A 257 10.59 -10.62 6.33
C MET A 257 10.93 -9.98 7.67
N VAL A 258 12.21 -9.76 7.92
CA VAL A 258 12.66 -9.08 9.15
C VAL A 258 12.45 -7.59 8.99
N SER A 259 11.84 -6.96 9.99
CA SER A 259 11.53 -5.54 10.01
C SER A 259 12.07 -4.88 11.26
N VAL A 260 12.69 -3.72 11.09
CA VAL A 260 13.19 -2.90 12.18
C VAL A 260 12.47 -1.56 12.15
N ARG A 261 12.00 -1.13 13.33
CA ARG A 261 11.32 0.16 13.48
C ARG A 261 11.72 0.85 14.78
N GLN A 262 11.59 2.15 14.80
CA GLN A 262 11.71 2.91 16.03
C GLN A 262 10.32 3.16 16.62
N GLU A 263 10.18 2.86 17.91
CA GLU A 263 8.96 3.22 18.64
C GLU A 263 8.86 4.75 18.79
N HIS A 264 7.66 5.30 18.70
CA HIS A 264 7.43 6.75 18.65
C HIS A 264 7.89 7.51 19.92
N SER A 265 8.08 6.79 21.03
CA SER A 265 8.47 7.37 22.33
C SER A 265 9.99 7.58 22.49
N HIS A 266 10.81 6.94 21.66
CA HIS A 266 12.26 6.96 21.80
C HIS A 266 12.92 7.71 20.66
N LYS A 267 13.57 8.84 20.98
CA LYS A 267 14.30 9.63 19.98
C LYS A 267 15.63 8.97 19.64
N MET A 268 15.90 8.82 18.35
CA MET A 268 17.16 8.35 17.85
C MET A 268 18.16 9.50 17.85
N GLN A 269 19.19 9.41 18.69
CA GLN A 269 20.24 10.42 18.75
C GLN A 269 21.59 9.86 18.25
N ILE A 270 21.68 9.70 16.94
CA ILE A 270 22.95 9.51 16.27
C ILE A 270 23.44 10.89 15.85
N LYS A 271 24.29 11.47 16.66
CA LYS A 271 24.98 12.76 16.51
C LYS A 271 24.18 13.99 16.01
N ARG A 272 24.18 14.98 16.90
CA ARG A 272 23.85 16.41 16.81
C ARG A 272 22.54 16.84 16.14
N SER A 273 21.70 17.20 17.07
CA SER A 273 20.81 18.38 17.07
C SER A 273 20.75 19.14 15.77
N ILE A 274 19.67 18.96 15.06
CA ILE A 274 19.06 20.00 14.28
C ILE A 274 18.83 21.17 15.21
N SER A 275 19.27 22.35 14.81
CA SER A 275 19.02 23.61 15.53
C SER A 275 17.54 23.68 15.93
N MET A 276 17.27 24.03 17.19
CA MET A 276 15.90 24.17 17.71
C MET A 276 15.00 25.11 16.90
N ALA A 277 15.58 25.96 16.04
CA ALA A 277 14.85 26.87 15.15
C ALA A 277 14.04 26.15 14.05
N SER A 278 14.33 24.87 13.74
CA SER A 278 13.57 24.11 12.74
C SER A 278 12.44 23.27 13.33
N LEU A 279 12.28 23.24 14.64
CA LEU A 279 11.27 22.40 15.32
C LEU A 279 9.82 22.92 15.20
N ASN A 280 9.63 24.14 14.68
CA ASN A 280 8.30 24.70 14.47
C ASN A 280 7.65 24.32 13.14
N LYS A 281 8.31 23.51 12.32
CA LYS A 281 7.73 22.90 11.13
C LYS A 281 7.55 21.41 11.38
N THR A 282 6.36 20.93 11.24
CA THR A 282 5.82 19.57 11.39
C THR A 282 6.49 18.48 10.52
N GLY A 283 7.82 18.54 10.36
CA GLY A 283 8.58 17.62 9.53
C GLY A 283 9.66 16.92 10.37
N ARG A 284 9.51 15.61 10.54
CA ARG A 284 10.56 14.73 11.09
C ARG A 284 11.65 14.60 10.03
N ALA A 285 12.77 15.31 10.18
CA ALA A 285 13.88 15.25 9.25
C ALA A 285 14.78 14.04 9.54
N VAL A 286 15.07 13.27 8.51
CA VAL A 286 15.99 12.14 8.52
C VAL A 286 17.19 12.49 7.67
N ARG A 287 18.42 12.20 8.16
CA ARG A 287 19.66 12.33 7.39
C ARG A 287 20.13 10.96 6.91
N ALA A 288 20.24 10.83 5.61
CA ALA A 288 20.57 9.58 4.96
C ALA A 288 21.46 9.79 3.73
N TRP A 289 22.14 8.75 3.31
CA TRP A 289 22.91 8.65 2.07
C TRP A 289 23.97 9.75 1.90
N GLY A 290 23.91 10.53 0.84
CA GLY A 290 24.88 11.57 0.51
C GLY A 290 25.10 12.64 1.59
N GLU A 291 24.23 12.74 2.58
CA GLU A 291 24.43 13.59 3.75
C GLU A 291 25.33 12.92 4.82
N CYS A 292 25.59 11.61 4.68
CA CYS A 292 26.41 10.81 5.58
C CYS A 292 27.91 10.84 5.23
N THR A 293 28.36 11.80 4.46
CA THR A 293 29.77 11.94 4.07
C THR A 293 30.68 12.33 5.24
N GLY A 294 31.90 11.79 5.27
CA GLY A 294 32.91 12.05 6.27
C GLY A 294 32.87 11.08 7.46
N GLU A 295 33.71 11.31 8.47
CA GLU A 295 33.80 10.53 9.71
C GLU A 295 32.61 10.82 10.63
N ARG A 296 31.43 10.38 10.23
CA ARG A 296 30.17 10.51 11.00
C ARG A 296 29.74 9.17 11.56
N ASP A 297 29.05 9.22 12.68
CA ASP A 297 28.36 8.05 13.20
C ASP A 297 27.26 7.67 12.23
N ARG A 298 27.19 6.38 11.84
CA ARG A 298 26.26 5.90 10.83
C ARG A 298 25.70 4.54 11.18
N LEU A 299 24.47 4.33 10.78
CA LEU A 299 23.73 3.09 10.92
C LEU A 299 23.31 2.61 9.53
N ILE A 300 23.74 1.40 9.16
CA ILE A 300 23.56 0.83 7.82
C ILE A 300 22.71 -0.43 7.94
N PHE A 301 21.73 -0.58 7.07
CA PHE A 301 20.85 -1.74 6.98
C PHE A 301 21.13 -2.48 5.67
N TYR A 302 21.37 -3.79 5.76
CA TYR A 302 21.64 -4.68 4.64
C TYR A 302 20.48 -5.65 4.44
N ASP A 303 20.11 -5.92 3.19
CA ASP A 303 19.05 -6.88 2.80
C ASP A 303 19.60 -8.31 2.74
N GLY A 304 20.07 -8.81 3.87
CA GLY A 304 20.67 -10.13 3.99
C GLY A 304 21.54 -10.27 5.24
N ALA A 305 22.35 -11.32 5.27
CA ALA A 305 23.15 -11.70 6.44
C ALA A 305 24.55 -11.08 6.49
N THR A 306 25.03 -10.50 5.38
CA THR A 306 26.41 -10.06 5.18
C THR A 306 26.50 -8.61 4.71
N THR A 307 27.70 -8.05 4.80
CA THR A 307 27.99 -6.69 4.28
C THR A 307 28.07 -6.62 2.76
N ASP A 308 28.08 -7.77 2.07
CA ASP A 308 28.08 -7.85 0.61
C ASP A 308 26.67 -7.81 0.03
N ASP A 309 25.65 -7.94 0.90
CA ASP A 309 24.25 -7.83 0.53
C ASP A 309 23.85 -6.37 0.22
N PRO A 310 22.78 -6.15 -0.54
CA PRO A 310 22.36 -4.80 -0.91
C PRO A 310 22.09 -3.92 0.31
N VAL A 311 22.56 -2.67 0.27
CA VAL A 311 22.29 -1.69 1.31
C VAL A 311 20.88 -1.12 1.11
N LEU A 312 20.00 -1.33 2.09
CA LEU A 312 18.65 -0.77 2.10
C LEU A 312 18.65 0.71 2.39
N VAL A 313 19.45 1.12 3.38
CA VAL A 313 19.61 2.52 3.77
C VAL A 313 20.80 2.73 4.68
N GLU A 314 21.41 3.91 4.60
CA GLU A 314 22.42 4.43 5.50
C GLU A 314 21.90 5.70 6.18
N TYR A 315 21.85 5.71 7.53
CA TYR A 315 21.45 6.86 8.34
C TYR A 315 22.64 7.42 9.13
N CYS A 316 22.71 8.74 9.24
CA CYS A 316 23.73 9.42 10.03
C CYS A 316 23.16 10.51 10.96
N GLY A 317 21.88 10.52 11.17
CA GLY A 317 21.19 11.42 12.08
C GLY A 317 19.71 11.56 11.79
N GLY A 318 19.02 12.26 12.65
CA GLY A 318 17.60 12.52 12.55
C GLY A 318 16.90 12.28 13.89
N ASP A 319 15.65 12.70 13.97
CA ASP A 319 14.82 12.54 15.17
C ASP A 319 14.05 11.22 15.18
N TRP A 320 13.98 10.57 14.05
CA TRP A 320 13.18 9.35 13.87
C TRP A 320 13.72 8.47 12.75
N LEU A 321 13.65 7.16 12.94
CA LEU A 321 13.99 6.16 11.94
C LEU A 321 12.70 5.56 11.37
N PRO A 322 12.45 5.68 10.06
CA PRO A 322 11.34 4.97 9.43
C PRO A 322 11.55 3.46 9.50
N ARG A 323 10.46 2.72 9.32
CA ARG A 323 10.53 1.26 9.25
C ARG A 323 11.40 0.82 8.08
N VAL A 324 12.32 -0.09 8.35
CA VAL A 324 13.17 -0.76 7.36
C VAL A 324 12.85 -2.24 7.41
N THR A 325 12.46 -2.83 6.29
CA THR A 325 12.06 -4.24 6.20
C THR A 325 12.94 -4.93 5.17
N ALA A 326 13.64 -5.98 5.55
CA ALA A 326 14.36 -6.83 4.61
C ALA A 326 13.40 -7.64 3.76
N ARG A 327 13.83 -8.01 2.57
CA ARG A 327 13.08 -8.88 1.67
C ARG A 327 12.94 -10.31 2.21
N GLY A 328 13.90 -10.74 3.00
CA GLY A 328 14.02 -12.12 3.48
C GLY A 328 14.04 -12.25 5.01
N PRO A 329 14.28 -13.49 5.48
CA PRO A 329 14.30 -13.83 6.89
C PRO A 329 15.56 -13.37 7.63
N GLU A 330 16.48 -12.71 6.94
CA GLU A 330 17.74 -12.22 7.50
C GLU A 330 17.94 -10.74 7.18
N MET A 331 18.46 -10.00 8.17
CA MET A 331 18.88 -8.62 8.04
C MET A 331 20.14 -8.40 8.86
N LEU A 332 21.13 -7.76 8.28
CA LEU A 332 22.31 -7.28 9.00
C LEU A 332 22.18 -5.77 9.20
N VAL A 333 22.37 -5.33 10.45
CA VAL A 333 22.46 -3.92 10.80
C VAL A 333 23.86 -3.63 11.30
N ALA A 334 24.54 -2.66 10.70
CA ALA A 334 25.88 -2.24 11.09
C ALA A 334 25.85 -0.82 11.66
N PHE A 335 26.54 -0.61 12.75
CA PHE A 335 26.73 0.70 13.37
C PHE A 335 28.21 1.04 13.44
N HIS A 336 28.57 2.21 12.96
CA HIS A 336 29.93 2.74 13.02
C HIS A 336 29.93 4.04 13.79
N SER A 337 30.78 4.16 14.82
CA SER A 337 31.02 5.42 15.50
C SER A 337 32.35 5.99 15.12
N SER A 338 32.39 7.31 14.93
CA SER A 338 33.65 8.02 14.62
C SER A 338 34.68 7.89 15.76
N PRO A 339 35.97 7.90 15.46
CA PRO A 339 37.02 7.70 16.48
C PRO A 339 37.06 8.83 17.50
N PHE A 340 36.69 10.06 17.12
CA PHE A 340 36.75 11.23 17.96
C PHE A 340 35.42 11.97 18.02
N SER A 341 35.08 12.55 19.17
CA SER A 341 33.90 13.40 19.31
C SER A 341 34.02 14.33 20.50
N ALA A 342 33.38 15.49 20.45
CA ALA A 342 33.01 16.20 21.66
C ALA A 342 31.91 15.42 22.40
N PRO A 343 31.85 15.40 23.73
CA PRO A 343 30.74 14.85 24.47
C PRO A 343 29.43 15.53 24.07
N PRO A 344 28.34 14.77 23.97
CA PRO A 344 27.07 15.34 23.55
C PRO A 344 26.58 16.38 24.58
N ARG A 345 26.22 17.57 24.12
CA ARG A 345 25.57 18.58 24.96
C ARG A 345 24.15 18.13 25.31
N ALA A 346 23.75 18.31 26.55
CA ALA A 346 22.36 18.08 26.92
C ALA A 346 21.47 19.15 26.28
N ALA A 347 20.65 18.79 25.31
CA ALA A 347 19.80 19.71 24.57
C ALA A 347 18.55 20.16 25.36
N ALA A 348 18.27 19.67 26.54
CA ALA A 348 17.25 20.13 27.49
C ALA A 348 17.20 19.19 28.68
N ALA A 349 16.70 19.67 29.81
CA ALA A 349 16.58 18.95 31.10
C ALA A 349 15.70 17.67 31.01
N HIS A 350 15.04 17.39 29.90
CA HIS A 350 14.06 16.31 29.75
C HIS A 350 14.43 15.22 28.73
N ALA A 351 15.66 15.17 28.23
CA ALA A 351 16.09 14.12 27.33
C ALA A 351 17.26 13.30 27.90
N PRO A 352 17.03 12.44 28.88
CA PRO A 352 18.09 11.70 29.56
C PRO A 352 18.69 10.56 28.73
N LEU A 353 17.98 10.11 27.70
CA LEU A 353 18.39 8.95 26.90
C LEU A 353 19.27 9.35 25.73
N ARG A 354 20.35 8.60 25.52
CA ARG A 354 21.31 8.78 24.43
C ARG A 354 21.50 7.46 23.68
N GLY A 355 21.89 7.56 22.41
CA GLY A 355 21.97 6.41 21.54
C GLY A 355 20.64 6.13 20.84
N PHE A 356 20.42 4.89 20.47
CA PHE A 356 19.18 4.45 19.80
C PHE A 356 18.70 3.12 20.35
N GLU A 357 17.41 2.92 20.23
CA GLU A 357 16.71 1.68 20.50
C GLU A 357 15.69 1.45 19.40
N LEU A 358 15.69 0.24 18.83
CA LEU A 358 14.86 -0.15 17.70
C LEU A 358 14.16 -1.46 18.03
N ASP A 359 12.88 -1.56 17.70
CA ASP A 359 12.11 -2.79 17.77
C ASP A 359 12.41 -3.66 16.55
N VAL A 360 12.52 -4.95 16.77
CA VAL A 360 12.65 -5.95 15.72
C VAL A 360 11.36 -6.75 15.62
N ASP A 361 10.71 -6.67 14.48
CA ASP A 361 9.49 -7.39 14.14
C ASP A 361 9.77 -8.41 13.02
N VAL A 362 8.92 -9.42 12.89
CA VAL A 362 8.93 -10.34 11.75
C VAL A 362 7.56 -10.33 11.09
N ILE A 363 7.53 -10.08 9.79
CA ILE A 363 6.32 -10.06 8.98
C ILE A 363 6.27 -11.36 8.18
N PHE A 364 5.15 -12.08 8.27
CA PHE A 364 4.92 -13.29 7.48
C PHE A 364 3.94 -12.97 6.35
N ALA A 365 4.39 -13.18 5.11
CA ALA A 365 3.55 -13.12 3.91
C ALA A 365 3.31 -14.53 3.38
N ASP A 366 2.29 -14.73 2.56
CA ASP A 366 2.13 -15.99 1.84
C ASP A 366 3.25 -16.16 0.81
N SER A 367 3.79 -17.36 0.70
CA SER A 367 4.91 -17.64 -0.23
C SER A 367 4.58 -17.34 -1.69
N ASP A 368 3.29 -17.38 -2.05
CA ASP A 368 2.80 -17.09 -3.40
C ASP A 368 2.33 -15.63 -3.56
N SER A 369 2.40 -14.80 -2.50
CA SER A 369 1.93 -13.41 -2.56
C SER A 369 2.83 -12.54 -3.44
N LEU A 370 2.27 -11.42 -3.89
CA LEU A 370 2.97 -10.38 -4.63
C LEU A 370 3.50 -9.27 -3.70
N ASP A 371 3.51 -9.51 -2.39
CA ASP A 371 3.90 -8.51 -1.39
C ASP A 371 5.43 -8.34 -1.27
N TYR A 372 6.20 -9.23 -1.86
CA TYR A 372 7.66 -9.18 -1.83
C TYR A 372 8.30 -9.66 -3.13
N ALA A 373 9.47 -9.12 -3.46
CA ALA A 373 10.28 -9.56 -4.60
C ALA A 373 10.98 -10.90 -4.25
N ARG A 374 10.92 -11.87 -5.15
CA ARG A 374 11.49 -13.20 -4.89
C ARG A 374 13.01 -13.23 -5.03
N GLU A 375 13.55 -12.44 -5.91
CA GLU A 375 14.99 -12.34 -6.16
C GLU A 375 15.57 -11.06 -5.55
N ALA A 376 16.80 -11.13 -5.01
CA ALA A 376 17.46 -10.02 -4.36
C ALA A 376 17.80 -8.86 -5.30
N ARG A 377 18.06 -9.16 -6.57
CA ARG A 377 18.50 -8.17 -7.57
C ARG A 377 17.45 -7.85 -8.62
N ARG A 378 16.28 -8.54 -8.60
CA ARG A 378 15.20 -8.34 -9.55
C ARG A 378 13.89 -8.18 -8.82
N CYS A 379 13.27 -7.06 -9.05
CA CYS A 379 11.94 -6.76 -8.51
C CYS A 379 10.89 -6.94 -9.61
N GLU A 380 10.60 -8.20 -9.96
CA GLU A 380 9.70 -8.54 -11.07
C GLU A 380 8.51 -9.36 -10.55
N PHE A 381 7.32 -8.98 -10.97
CA PHE A 381 6.07 -9.62 -10.61
C PHE A 381 5.28 -9.96 -11.87
N HIS A 382 4.86 -11.21 -12.00
CA HIS A 382 4.05 -11.68 -13.12
C HIS A 382 2.66 -12.07 -12.65
N VAL A 383 1.66 -11.42 -13.21
CA VAL A 383 0.24 -11.66 -12.95
C VAL A 383 -0.36 -12.32 -14.18
N LYS A 384 -0.87 -13.54 -14.05
CA LYS A 384 -1.43 -14.31 -15.15
C LYS A 384 -2.91 -14.54 -14.96
N ALA A 385 -3.70 -14.42 -16.03
CA ALA A 385 -5.11 -14.74 -16.02
C ALA A 385 -5.33 -16.25 -15.80
N SER A 386 -6.25 -16.60 -14.88
CA SER A 386 -6.61 -17.99 -14.58
C SER A 386 -7.31 -18.68 -15.76
N SER A 387 -7.18 -19.99 -15.84
CA SER A 387 -7.83 -20.81 -16.88
C SER A 387 -9.21 -21.36 -16.48
N SER A 388 -9.62 -21.29 -15.22
CA SER A 388 -10.87 -21.88 -14.75
C SER A 388 -12.05 -20.93 -14.86
N GLU A 389 -13.14 -21.40 -15.46
CA GLU A 389 -14.45 -20.73 -15.48
C GLU A 389 -15.17 -20.76 -14.12
N GLU A 390 -14.60 -21.43 -13.11
CA GLU A 390 -15.21 -21.68 -11.80
C GLU A 390 -15.30 -20.48 -10.84
N GLU A 391 -14.77 -19.33 -11.20
CA GLU A 391 -14.74 -18.15 -10.31
C GLU A 391 -16.03 -17.32 -10.28
N LEU A 392 -17.17 -17.87 -10.60
CA LEU A 392 -18.46 -17.19 -10.43
C LEU A 392 -19.01 -17.23 -8.99
N ASN A 393 -18.36 -17.91 -8.07
CA ASN A 393 -18.76 -17.97 -6.66
C ASN A 393 -18.13 -16.89 -5.81
N ILE A 394 -18.96 -15.93 -5.43
CA ILE A 394 -18.66 -14.64 -4.75
C ILE A 394 -18.25 -14.79 -3.26
N THR A 395 -18.16 -15.99 -2.70
CA THR A 395 -18.10 -16.21 -1.25
C THR A 395 -16.76 -16.60 -0.66
N ALA A 396 -15.67 -16.67 -1.42
CA ALA A 396 -14.36 -17.03 -0.87
C ALA A 396 -13.42 -15.82 -0.79
N PRO A 397 -12.90 -15.46 0.41
CA PRO A 397 -11.95 -14.36 0.60
C PRO A 397 -10.49 -14.74 0.33
N SER A 398 -10.20 -15.73 -0.49
CA SER A 398 -8.81 -16.06 -0.82
C SER A 398 -8.31 -15.21 -1.98
N VAL A 399 -7.33 -14.37 -1.69
CA VAL A 399 -6.55 -13.61 -2.68
C VAL A 399 -5.68 -14.61 -3.46
N SER A 400 -6.28 -15.31 -4.41
CA SER A 400 -5.55 -16.09 -5.38
C SER A 400 -5.06 -15.16 -6.47
N THR A 401 -3.75 -15.06 -6.66
CA THR A 401 -3.10 -14.36 -7.79
C THR A 401 -3.43 -14.98 -9.15
N ARG A 402 -4.26 -16.01 -9.17
CA ARG A 402 -4.68 -16.78 -10.35
C ARG A 402 -6.03 -16.35 -10.93
N GLY A 403 -6.71 -15.36 -10.35
CA GLY A 403 -8.02 -14.91 -10.79
C GLY A 403 -7.99 -13.98 -12.01
N ARG A 404 -9.16 -13.74 -12.59
CA ARG A 404 -9.31 -12.73 -13.66
C ARG A 404 -9.28 -11.30 -13.14
N ARG A 405 -9.35 -11.11 -11.84
CA ARG A 405 -9.26 -9.80 -11.16
C ARG A 405 -8.54 -9.95 -9.83
N GLY A 406 -7.95 -8.87 -9.39
CA GLY A 406 -7.28 -8.86 -8.10
C GLY A 406 -6.82 -7.46 -7.70
N ARG A 407 -6.08 -7.44 -6.62
CA ARG A 407 -5.50 -6.23 -6.06
C ARG A 407 -4.04 -6.48 -5.76
N ILE A 408 -3.19 -5.52 -6.09
CA ILE A 408 -1.77 -5.51 -5.76
C ILE A 408 -1.44 -4.27 -4.94
N HIS A 409 -0.42 -4.42 -4.12
CA HIS A 409 0.17 -3.35 -3.31
C HIS A 409 1.62 -3.15 -3.70
N ALA A 410 2.18 -2.01 -3.30
CA ALA A 410 3.63 -1.85 -3.32
C ALA A 410 4.29 -2.93 -2.45
N PRO A 411 5.52 -3.37 -2.77
CA PRO A 411 6.23 -4.35 -1.96
C PRO A 411 6.31 -3.93 -0.50
N THR A 412 6.09 -4.86 0.42
CA THR A 412 6.13 -4.61 1.88
C THR A 412 7.56 -4.38 2.36
N HIS A 413 8.53 -4.98 1.69
CA HIS A 413 9.94 -4.79 2.02
C HIS A 413 10.49 -3.47 1.46
N THR A 414 11.52 -2.97 2.10
CA THR A 414 12.25 -1.77 1.68
C THR A 414 13.05 -2.06 0.41
N LEU A 415 12.90 -1.21 -0.60
CA LEU A 415 13.68 -1.29 -1.83
C LEU A 415 14.98 -0.51 -1.67
N PRO A 416 16.13 -1.09 -2.06
CA PRO A 416 17.39 -0.37 -2.14
C PRO A 416 17.35 0.82 -3.10
N PRO A 417 18.32 1.74 -3.05
CA PRO A 417 18.47 2.79 -4.05
C PRO A 417 18.61 2.25 -5.48
N ASN A 418 18.16 3.05 -6.44
CA ASN A 418 18.22 2.74 -7.86
C ASN A 418 17.56 1.39 -8.23
N THR A 419 16.46 1.06 -7.54
CA THR A 419 15.69 -0.16 -7.79
C THR A 419 14.45 0.16 -8.61
N THR A 420 14.22 -0.68 -9.64
CA THR A 420 13.00 -0.67 -10.44
C THR A 420 12.22 -1.94 -10.18
N CYS A 421 10.97 -1.81 -9.76
CA CYS A 421 10.02 -2.91 -9.65
C CYS A 421 9.09 -2.91 -10.87
N THR A 422 8.91 -4.07 -11.49
CA THR A 422 8.08 -4.25 -12.67
C THR A 422 6.95 -5.24 -12.40
N TRP A 423 5.73 -4.88 -12.72
CA TRP A 423 4.56 -5.75 -12.71
C TRP A 423 4.09 -5.96 -14.13
N THR A 424 4.10 -7.22 -14.60
CA THR A 424 3.65 -7.59 -15.94
C THR A 424 2.38 -8.42 -15.85
N PHE A 425 1.32 -7.95 -16.52
CA PHE A 425 0.01 -8.58 -16.55
C PHE A 425 -0.15 -9.34 -17.86
N HIS A 426 -0.33 -10.65 -17.76
CA HIS A 426 -0.50 -11.54 -18.90
C HIS A 426 -1.95 -12.05 -18.97
N GLY A 427 -2.73 -11.46 -19.86
CA GLY A 427 -4.06 -11.94 -20.22
C GLY A 427 -4.01 -13.10 -21.19
N ARG A 428 -5.15 -13.71 -21.46
CA ARG A 428 -5.32 -14.70 -22.53
C ARG A 428 -5.40 -14.00 -23.89
N PRO A 429 -5.22 -14.71 -24.98
CA PRO A 429 -5.53 -14.17 -26.29
C PRO A 429 -6.96 -13.64 -26.37
N GLY A 430 -7.14 -12.35 -26.71
CA GLY A 430 -8.43 -11.67 -26.74
C GLY A 430 -8.86 -11.01 -25.43
N ASP A 431 -8.08 -11.12 -24.37
CA ASP A 431 -8.28 -10.32 -23.16
C ASP A 431 -7.66 -8.93 -23.33
N LEU A 432 -8.24 -7.93 -22.70
CA LEU A 432 -7.63 -6.64 -22.38
C LEU A 432 -7.27 -6.61 -20.91
N VAL A 433 -6.22 -5.92 -20.58
CA VAL A 433 -5.82 -5.69 -19.18
C VAL A 433 -6.28 -4.30 -18.76
N TRP A 434 -7.08 -4.24 -17.73
CA TRP A 434 -7.54 -2.99 -17.17
C TRP A 434 -7.05 -2.85 -15.74
N ILE A 435 -6.40 -1.72 -15.46
CA ILE A 435 -5.87 -1.38 -14.14
C ILE A 435 -6.34 -0.01 -13.70
N TYR A 436 -6.49 0.16 -12.40
CA TYR A 436 -6.76 1.46 -11.79
C TYR A 436 -6.21 1.53 -10.36
N PHE A 437 -5.73 2.71 -9.97
CA PHE A 437 -5.23 2.96 -8.62
C PHE A 437 -6.37 3.39 -7.71
N SER A 438 -6.52 2.72 -6.56
CA SER A 438 -7.44 3.13 -5.49
C SER A 438 -6.76 4.03 -4.46
N SER A 439 -5.44 3.90 -4.30
CA SER A 439 -4.62 4.79 -3.51
C SER A 439 -3.20 4.83 -4.06
N PHE A 440 -2.56 5.96 -3.93
CA PHE A 440 -1.15 6.16 -4.26
C PHE A 440 -0.60 7.24 -3.35
N THR A 441 0.47 6.94 -2.65
CA THR A 441 1.16 7.89 -1.77
C THR A 441 2.65 7.76 -1.95
N GLN A 442 3.30 8.88 -2.12
CA GLN A 442 4.75 9.02 -2.11
C GLN A 442 5.11 10.32 -1.41
N TYR A 443 6.17 10.33 -0.64
CA TYR A 443 6.67 11.50 0.05
C TYR A 443 8.15 11.36 0.36
N SER A 444 8.85 12.47 0.53
CA SER A 444 10.24 12.47 0.97
C SER A 444 10.32 12.65 2.48
N LEU A 445 11.14 11.82 3.12
CA LEU A 445 11.50 11.94 4.52
C LEU A 445 12.79 12.75 4.72
N VAL A 446 13.55 12.99 3.65
CA VAL A 446 14.80 13.74 3.65
C VAL A 446 14.49 15.22 3.49
N GLU A 447 15.16 16.05 4.29
CA GLU A 447 15.05 17.51 4.21
C GLU A 447 15.65 18.00 2.89
N SER A 448 14.81 18.50 1.96
CA SER A 448 15.33 19.13 0.76
C SER A 448 15.95 20.48 1.12
N LYS A 449 17.24 20.68 0.85
CA LYS A 449 17.83 22.01 0.83
C LYS A 449 17.13 22.81 -0.27
N ARG A 450 16.25 23.77 0.10
CA ARG A 450 15.84 24.80 -0.83
C ARG A 450 17.10 25.53 -1.29
N VAL A 451 17.42 25.40 -2.57
CA VAL A 451 18.30 26.35 -3.22
C VAL A 451 17.55 27.67 -3.21
N GLU A 452 17.95 28.56 -2.34
CA GLU A 452 17.54 29.96 -2.38
C GLU A 452 18.14 30.56 -3.66
N SER A 453 17.36 30.50 -4.75
CA SER A 453 17.54 31.44 -5.84
C SER A 453 17.03 32.77 -5.32
N GLY A 454 17.96 33.68 -5.08
CA GLY A 454 17.66 35.03 -4.62
C GLY A 454 16.88 35.80 -5.69
N GLU A 455 15.61 35.97 -5.49
CA GLU A 455 14.80 37.02 -6.02
C GLU A 455 13.99 37.61 -4.85
N ARG A 456 14.35 38.84 -4.51
CA ARG A 456 13.58 39.68 -3.60
C ARG A 456 12.37 40.16 -4.35
N ASP A 457 11.21 39.67 -3.98
CA ASP A 457 9.95 40.33 -4.33
C ASP A 457 9.46 41.10 -3.11
N GLU A 458 9.30 42.41 -3.30
CA GLU A 458 8.76 43.35 -2.33
C GLU A 458 7.29 43.01 -2.02
N GLU A 459 6.98 42.80 -0.75
CA GLU A 459 5.61 42.65 -0.28
C GLU A 459 4.88 43.99 -0.20
N GLY A 460 3.80 44.12 -0.97
CA GLY A 460 2.74 45.08 -0.74
C GLY A 460 1.62 44.44 0.10
N PRO A 461 0.95 45.22 0.99
CA PRO A 461 0.00 44.60 1.93
C PRO A 461 -1.42 44.49 1.37
N GLY A 462 -1.99 43.35 1.51
CA GLY A 462 -3.43 43.10 1.62
C GLY A 462 -4.14 42.58 0.40
N THR A 463 -4.43 41.30 0.40
CA THR A 463 -5.73 40.77 -0.07
C THR A 463 -5.90 39.28 0.31
N THR A 464 -7.10 38.92 0.71
CA THR A 464 -7.62 37.63 1.10
C THR A 464 -7.39 36.52 0.06
N PRO A 465 -7.19 35.23 0.48
CA PRO A 465 -6.91 34.15 -0.44
C PRO A 465 -8.15 33.67 -1.20
N PRO A 466 -8.06 33.45 -2.52
CA PRO A 466 -9.13 32.83 -3.28
C PRO A 466 -9.12 31.29 -3.14
N ARG A 467 -10.32 30.73 -3.18
CA ARG A 467 -10.66 29.33 -3.20
C ARG A 467 -9.86 28.54 -4.24
N SER A 468 -9.44 27.35 -3.85
CA SER A 468 -8.72 26.34 -4.63
C SER A 468 -9.34 26.07 -6.00
N SER A 469 -8.60 26.42 -7.05
CA SER A 469 -8.79 25.90 -8.41
C SER A 469 -7.96 24.60 -8.62
N PRO A 470 -8.39 23.69 -9.49
CA PRO A 470 -7.68 22.42 -9.73
C PRO A 470 -6.33 22.68 -10.39
N THR A 471 -5.29 22.15 -9.79
CA THR A 471 -3.90 22.31 -10.21
C THR A 471 -3.66 21.59 -11.54
N ILE A 472 -3.37 22.37 -12.57
CA ILE A 472 -2.85 21.89 -13.86
C ILE A 472 -1.51 21.17 -13.62
N PRO A 473 -1.22 20.00 -14.23
CA PRO A 473 0.05 19.32 -14.06
C PRO A 473 1.21 20.21 -14.52
N ARG A 474 2.15 20.48 -13.61
CA ARG A 474 3.39 21.19 -13.97
C ARG A 474 4.17 20.35 -14.96
N VAL A 475 4.37 20.89 -16.15
CA VAL A 475 5.33 20.36 -17.14
C VAL A 475 6.73 20.55 -16.55
N ILE A 476 7.38 19.43 -16.18
CA ILE A 476 8.76 19.41 -15.66
C ILE A 476 9.70 19.55 -16.85
N PRO A 477 10.75 20.40 -16.77
CA PRO A 477 11.76 20.49 -17.82
C PRO A 477 12.41 19.12 -18.05
N SER A 478 12.58 18.74 -19.30
CA SER A 478 13.26 17.51 -19.69
C SER A 478 14.74 17.55 -19.26
N GLY A 479 15.07 16.95 -18.11
CA GLY A 479 16.44 16.85 -17.61
C GLY A 479 16.61 16.62 -16.12
N ALA A 480 15.61 16.85 -15.28
CA ALA A 480 15.67 16.54 -13.85
C ALA A 480 15.35 15.06 -13.61
N ALA A 481 16.25 14.34 -12.93
CA ALA A 481 16.00 12.95 -12.53
C ALA A 481 14.88 12.90 -11.48
N CYS A 482 13.87 12.06 -11.70
CA CYS A 482 12.80 11.82 -10.73
C CYS A 482 13.34 11.05 -9.53
N ALA A 483 12.96 11.43 -8.31
CA ALA A 483 13.25 10.61 -7.13
C ALA A 483 12.46 9.30 -7.19
N VAL A 484 11.18 9.40 -7.54
CA VAL A 484 10.32 8.23 -7.79
C VAL A 484 9.63 8.40 -9.13
N GLU A 485 9.78 7.42 -10.01
CA GLU A 485 9.16 7.43 -11.33
C GLU A 485 8.25 6.21 -11.51
N LEU A 486 7.00 6.45 -11.88
CA LEU A 486 6.05 5.41 -12.27
C LEU A 486 5.79 5.51 -13.77
N ARG A 487 5.95 4.39 -14.49
CA ARG A 487 5.64 4.27 -15.93
C ARG A 487 4.67 3.12 -16.16
N ILE A 488 3.75 3.33 -17.08
CA ILE A 488 2.73 2.35 -17.45
C ILE A 488 2.77 2.19 -18.97
N TRP A 489 2.98 0.98 -19.46
CA TRP A 489 3.04 0.65 -20.89
C TRP A 489 1.93 -0.30 -21.30
N ASP A 490 1.42 -0.09 -22.49
CA ASP A 490 0.63 -1.05 -23.23
C ASP A 490 1.59 -2.04 -23.90
N GLY A 491 1.79 -3.20 -23.29
CA GLY A 491 2.77 -4.19 -23.73
C GLY A 491 3.77 -4.61 -22.65
N GLY A 492 4.87 -5.24 -23.05
CA GLY A 492 5.83 -5.89 -22.14
C GLY A 492 6.82 -4.96 -21.42
N GLY A 493 6.87 -3.67 -21.76
CA GLY A 493 7.73 -2.72 -21.06
C GLY A 493 8.78 -2.02 -21.95
N PRO A 494 9.78 -1.38 -21.34
CA PRO A 494 10.80 -0.62 -22.09
C PRO A 494 11.64 -1.56 -22.94
N GLY A 495 11.62 -1.35 -24.27
CA GLY A 495 12.37 -2.14 -25.26
C GLY A 495 11.52 -3.08 -26.09
N GLU A 496 10.28 -3.35 -25.71
CA GLU A 496 9.27 -3.98 -26.56
C GLU A 496 8.40 -2.90 -27.21
N ALA A 497 7.77 -3.23 -28.33
CA ALA A 497 6.96 -2.28 -29.11
C ALA A 497 5.64 -1.91 -28.38
N GLY A 498 5.75 -1.32 -27.20
CA GLY A 498 4.63 -0.92 -26.35
C GLY A 498 4.44 0.60 -26.31
N ALA A 499 3.19 1.08 -26.32
CA ALA A 499 2.87 2.48 -26.17
C ALA A 499 2.93 2.90 -24.70
N LEU A 500 3.53 4.05 -24.38
CA LEU A 500 3.53 4.61 -23.04
C LEU A 500 2.14 5.20 -22.73
N LEU A 501 1.40 4.57 -21.81
CA LEU A 501 0.08 5.03 -21.37
C LEU A 501 0.17 6.12 -20.28
N GLY A 502 1.22 6.11 -19.46
CA GLY A 502 1.39 7.10 -18.40
C GLY A 502 2.81 7.15 -17.87
N ARG A 503 3.26 8.37 -17.53
CA ARG A 503 4.54 8.64 -16.87
C ARG A 503 4.34 9.64 -15.74
N TYR A 504 4.75 9.29 -14.55
CA TYR A 504 4.60 10.10 -13.35
C TYR A 504 5.94 10.23 -12.65
N CYS A 505 6.46 11.45 -12.63
CA CYS A 505 7.74 11.82 -12.03
C CYS A 505 7.42 12.62 -10.77
N ASP A 506 7.68 12.04 -9.60
CA ASP A 506 7.35 12.61 -8.31
C ASP A 506 5.89 13.13 -8.23
N ALA A 507 5.01 12.49 -9.00
CA ALA A 507 3.61 12.84 -9.16
C ALA A 507 2.70 11.63 -8.93
N THR A 508 1.43 11.89 -8.64
CA THR A 508 0.42 10.84 -8.43
C THR A 508 -0.28 10.50 -9.75
N PRO A 509 -0.49 9.22 -10.07
CA PRO A 509 -1.34 8.81 -11.18
C PRO A 509 -2.80 9.17 -10.92
N SER A 510 -3.63 9.06 -11.96
CA SER A 510 -5.09 9.19 -11.81
C SER A 510 -5.60 8.16 -10.82
N LEU A 511 -6.34 8.62 -9.82
CA LEU A 511 -6.94 7.77 -8.80
C LEU A 511 -8.42 7.57 -9.08
N CYS A 512 -8.90 6.37 -8.82
CA CYS A 512 -10.31 6.10 -8.78
C CYS A 512 -10.99 7.00 -7.74
N ALA A 513 -11.99 7.78 -8.14
CA ALA A 513 -12.62 8.75 -7.28
C ALA A 513 -13.13 8.11 -5.99
N ARG A 514 -12.70 8.62 -4.85
CA ARG A 514 -13.06 8.11 -3.51
C ARG A 514 -14.57 8.10 -3.28
N ALA A 515 -15.30 9.04 -3.88
CA ALA A 515 -16.75 9.10 -3.84
C ALA A 515 -17.42 7.88 -4.50
N ALA A 516 -16.79 7.27 -5.51
CA ALA A 516 -17.26 6.02 -6.12
C ALA A 516 -17.02 4.79 -5.24
N LEU A 517 -16.07 4.85 -4.29
CA LEU A 517 -15.69 3.77 -3.39
C LEU A 517 -16.32 3.90 -1.98
N ALA A 518 -16.79 5.07 -1.59
CA ALA A 518 -17.00 5.44 -0.20
C ALA A 518 -18.44 5.21 0.33
N ASN A 519 -19.33 4.59 -0.43
CA ASN A 519 -20.65 4.23 0.14
C ASN A 519 -20.50 2.97 0.99
N ALA A 520 -20.32 3.16 2.29
CA ALA A 520 -19.97 2.15 3.30
C ALA A 520 -20.95 0.97 3.44
N THR A 521 -22.09 1.00 2.77
CA THR A 521 -23.13 -0.03 2.83
C THR A 521 -23.29 -0.85 1.55
N ARG A 522 -22.49 -0.58 0.49
CA ARG A 522 -22.69 -1.20 -0.82
C ARG A 522 -21.36 -1.58 -1.47
N ALA A 523 -21.38 -2.60 -2.33
CA ALA A 523 -20.22 -3.01 -3.09
C ALA A 523 -19.57 -1.80 -3.79
N PRO A 524 -18.23 -1.67 -3.74
CA PRO A 524 -17.54 -0.51 -4.30
C PRO A 524 -17.87 -0.40 -5.78
N ARG A 525 -18.30 0.79 -6.21
CA ARG A 525 -18.50 1.07 -7.63
C ARG A 525 -17.17 0.90 -8.35
N PRO A 526 -17.17 0.19 -9.43
CA PRO A 526 -15.98 0.10 -10.25
C PRO A 526 -15.64 1.49 -10.84
N CYS A 527 -14.34 1.77 -11.03
CA CYS A 527 -13.86 3.03 -11.62
C CYS A 527 -14.26 3.20 -13.08
N ALA A 528 -14.43 4.42 -13.53
CA ALA A 528 -14.62 4.70 -14.94
C ALA A 528 -13.34 4.36 -15.74
N PRO A 529 -13.46 3.92 -16.99
CA PRO A 529 -12.28 3.68 -17.83
C PRO A 529 -11.31 4.88 -17.91
N PRO A 530 -11.76 6.15 -17.92
CA PRO A 530 -10.87 7.31 -17.89
C PRO A 530 -10.07 7.47 -16.58
N ASP A 531 -10.53 6.84 -15.46
CA ASP A 531 -9.84 6.87 -14.17
C ASP A 531 -8.80 5.74 -14.02
N GLY A 532 -8.54 5.00 -15.08
CA GLY A 532 -7.63 3.87 -15.12
C GLY A 532 -6.92 3.76 -16.47
N TYR A 533 -6.25 2.62 -16.66
CA TYR A 533 -5.48 2.32 -17.86
C TYR A 533 -5.97 1.01 -18.44
N VAL A 534 -6.20 0.99 -19.74
CA VAL A 534 -6.63 -0.19 -20.49
C VAL A 534 -5.60 -0.48 -21.58
N SER A 535 -5.15 -1.73 -21.68
CA SER A 535 -4.27 -2.16 -22.75
C SER A 535 -5.03 -2.34 -24.08
N ALA A 536 -4.34 -2.20 -25.19
CA ALA A 536 -4.89 -2.55 -26.51
C ALA A 536 -4.87 -4.05 -26.77
N ALA A 537 -4.02 -4.79 -26.06
CA ALA A 537 -3.85 -6.24 -26.21
C ALA A 537 -3.80 -6.93 -24.83
N SER A 538 -3.52 -8.22 -24.80
CA SER A 538 -3.52 -9.04 -23.59
C SER A 538 -2.33 -8.81 -22.65
N LEU A 539 -1.49 -7.80 -22.89
CA LEU A 539 -0.29 -7.53 -22.11
C LEU A 539 -0.25 -6.06 -21.67
N LEU A 540 0.05 -5.84 -20.39
CA LEU A 540 0.26 -4.51 -19.82
C LEU A 540 1.37 -4.59 -18.80
N SER A 541 2.23 -3.58 -18.73
CA SER A 541 3.29 -3.52 -17.73
C SER A 541 3.35 -2.18 -17.00
N ILE A 542 3.78 -2.26 -15.74
CA ILE A 542 4.00 -1.11 -14.85
C ILE A 542 5.42 -1.22 -14.33
N ALA A 543 6.16 -0.13 -14.34
CA ALA A 543 7.43 -0.05 -13.65
C ALA A 543 7.45 1.13 -12.68
N ALA A 544 7.90 0.88 -11.47
CA ALA A 544 8.14 1.90 -10.46
C ALA A 544 9.62 1.92 -10.12
N THR A 545 10.29 3.03 -10.39
CA THR A 545 11.72 3.24 -10.10
C THR A 545 11.88 4.18 -8.92
N SER A 546 12.67 3.78 -7.93
CA SER A 546 13.05 4.63 -6.80
C SER A 546 14.57 4.84 -6.82
N LEU A 547 15.01 6.06 -7.09
CA LEU A 547 16.44 6.40 -7.08
C LEU A 547 17.03 6.42 -5.67
N PRO A 548 16.40 7.05 -4.65
CA PRO A 548 16.96 7.11 -3.30
C PRO A 548 16.59 5.89 -2.44
N GLY A 549 15.76 4.99 -2.95
CA GLY A 549 15.21 3.85 -2.20
C GLY A 549 13.99 4.20 -1.35
N THR A 550 13.18 3.18 -1.03
CA THR A 550 11.89 3.40 -0.35
C THR A 550 12.01 3.66 1.16
N ALA A 551 13.20 3.48 1.75
CA ALA A 551 13.44 3.87 3.14
C ALA A 551 13.36 5.38 3.37
N THR A 552 13.82 6.18 2.41
CA THR A 552 13.82 7.65 2.46
C THR A 552 12.69 8.28 1.67
N HIS A 553 12.19 7.58 0.65
CA HIS A 553 11.06 7.97 -0.18
C HIS A 553 10.02 6.84 -0.21
N PRO A 554 9.25 6.70 0.86
CA PRO A 554 8.21 5.68 0.94
C PRO A 554 7.25 5.77 -0.24
N LEU A 555 7.03 4.63 -0.89
CA LEU A 555 6.07 4.44 -1.97
C LEU A 555 5.04 3.42 -1.52
N ALA A 556 3.79 3.82 -1.44
CA ALA A 556 2.69 2.92 -1.17
C ALA A 556 1.56 3.15 -2.17
N PHE A 557 1.08 2.08 -2.75
CA PHE A 557 -0.08 2.13 -3.63
C PHE A 557 -0.95 0.89 -3.48
N SER A 558 -2.18 1.04 -3.89
CA SER A 558 -3.11 -0.05 -4.07
C SER A 558 -3.66 0.03 -5.48
N LEU A 559 -3.37 -0.97 -6.27
CA LEU A 559 -3.76 -1.13 -7.66
C LEU A 559 -4.74 -2.29 -7.80
N HIS A 560 -5.82 -2.07 -8.50
CA HIS A 560 -6.73 -3.12 -8.92
C HIS A 560 -6.49 -3.46 -10.38
N TYR A 561 -6.59 -4.73 -10.71
CA TYR A 561 -6.50 -5.20 -12.09
C TYR A 561 -7.67 -6.12 -12.44
N GLU A 562 -8.03 -6.13 -13.71
CA GLU A 562 -9.01 -7.06 -14.28
C GLU A 562 -8.58 -7.46 -15.69
N PHE A 563 -8.59 -8.76 -15.96
CA PHE A 563 -8.47 -9.30 -17.32
C PHE A 563 -9.86 -9.36 -17.91
N VAL A 564 -10.11 -8.52 -18.89
CA VAL A 564 -11.42 -8.31 -19.49
C VAL A 564 -11.47 -9.05 -20.80
N ASP A 565 -12.37 -10.02 -20.95
CA ASP A 565 -12.60 -10.65 -22.25
C ASP A 565 -13.26 -9.63 -23.19
N ALA A 566 -12.52 -9.18 -24.18
CA ALA A 566 -12.97 -8.20 -25.15
C ALA A 566 -13.50 -8.85 -26.42
N ARG A 567 -13.50 -10.18 -26.50
CA ARG A 567 -14.03 -10.89 -27.64
C ARG A 567 -15.53 -10.70 -27.69
N LEU A 568 -16.01 -10.30 -28.84
CA LEU A 568 -17.42 -10.22 -29.18
C LEU A 568 -17.63 -11.12 -30.39
N GLU A 569 -18.61 -12.00 -30.27
CA GLU A 569 -18.99 -12.93 -31.35
C GLU A 569 -19.57 -12.19 -32.56
N GLY A 570 -19.30 -12.68 -33.74
CA GLY A 570 -19.80 -12.08 -34.96
C GLY A 570 -18.93 -10.94 -35.55
N ILE A 571 -19.41 -10.37 -36.64
CA ILE A 571 -18.75 -9.29 -37.39
C ILE A 571 -19.29 -7.94 -36.89
N ALA A 572 -18.41 -6.95 -36.67
CA ALA A 572 -18.82 -5.61 -36.28
C ALA A 572 -19.77 -5.00 -37.33
N LEU A 573 -20.89 -4.44 -36.90
CA LEU A 573 -21.81 -3.69 -37.76
C LEU A 573 -21.23 -2.29 -37.98
N PRO A 574 -21.16 -1.80 -39.24
CA PRO A 574 -20.72 -0.44 -39.50
C PRO A 574 -21.74 0.58 -38.94
N ILE A 575 -21.24 1.71 -38.49
CA ILE A 575 -22.05 2.80 -37.85
C ILE A 575 -23.21 3.24 -38.78
N SER A 576 -23.01 3.23 -40.08
CA SER A 576 -24.05 3.54 -41.07
C SER A 576 -25.25 2.60 -41.06
N GLU A 577 -25.09 1.37 -40.59
CA GLU A 577 -26.14 0.39 -40.48
C GLU A 577 -26.79 0.33 -39.09
N THR A 578 -26.15 0.92 -38.04
CA THR A 578 -26.66 0.82 -36.67
C THR A 578 -27.77 1.82 -36.37
N ARG A 579 -28.09 2.75 -37.24
CA ARG A 579 -29.18 3.76 -37.11
C ARG A 579 -29.21 4.57 -35.83
N VAL A 580 -28.22 4.43 -34.95
CA VAL A 580 -28.12 5.14 -33.65
C VAL A 580 -27.21 6.35 -33.82
N ARG A 581 -27.78 7.55 -33.75
CA ARG A 581 -27.08 8.82 -34.02
C ARG A 581 -26.12 9.30 -32.94
N SER A 582 -26.09 8.70 -31.74
CA SER A 582 -25.51 9.39 -30.59
C SER A 582 -24.33 8.72 -29.88
N GLU A 583 -23.98 7.46 -30.14
CA GLU A 583 -22.80 6.82 -29.54
C GLU A 583 -22.22 5.71 -30.42
N PRO A 584 -20.87 5.50 -30.42
CA PRO A 584 -20.28 4.40 -31.17
C PRO A 584 -20.83 3.08 -30.64
N ALA A 585 -21.62 2.40 -31.45
CA ALA A 585 -22.14 1.07 -31.14
C ALA A 585 -21.02 0.03 -31.31
N GLU A 586 -19.97 0.17 -30.49
CA GLU A 586 -18.81 -0.73 -30.48
C GLU A 586 -19.19 -2.19 -30.24
N CYS A 587 -20.34 -2.43 -29.61
CA CYS A 587 -20.87 -3.76 -29.33
C CYS A 587 -21.91 -4.24 -30.35
N ALA A 588 -22.17 -3.49 -31.43
CA ALA A 588 -23.09 -3.92 -32.48
C ALA A 588 -22.47 -5.02 -33.36
N ARG A 589 -23.17 -6.16 -33.54
CA ARG A 589 -22.64 -7.35 -34.20
C ARG A 589 -23.61 -7.95 -35.16
N ARG A 590 -23.08 -8.48 -36.28
CA ARG A 590 -23.78 -9.34 -37.23
C ARG A 590 -23.34 -10.77 -37.00
N LEU A 591 -24.27 -11.65 -36.72
CA LEU A 591 -24.05 -13.07 -36.52
C LEU A 591 -24.55 -13.82 -37.75
N ILE A 592 -23.64 -14.44 -38.52
CA ILE A 592 -23.90 -15.18 -39.73
C ILE A 592 -23.82 -16.68 -39.48
N VAL A 593 -22.99 -17.09 -38.53
CA VAL A 593 -22.79 -18.50 -38.18
C VAL A 593 -23.75 -18.84 -37.04
N PRO A 594 -24.63 -19.85 -37.22
CA PRO A 594 -25.50 -20.34 -36.16
C PRO A 594 -24.71 -20.81 -34.94
N GLY A 595 -25.29 -20.66 -33.74
CA GLY A 595 -24.70 -21.07 -32.47
C GLY A 595 -25.09 -20.20 -31.31
N SER A 596 -24.45 -20.44 -30.19
CA SER A 596 -24.66 -19.69 -28.97
C SER A 596 -23.89 -18.38 -29.00
N PHE A 597 -24.47 -17.32 -28.46
CA PHE A 597 -23.87 -16.02 -28.30
C PHE A 597 -24.32 -15.36 -27.02
N THR A 598 -23.51 -14.40 -26.52
CA THR A 598 -23.78 -13.72 -25.26
C THR A 598 -23.63 -12.20 -25.41
N SER A 599 -24.33 -11.47 -24.53
CA SER A 599 -24.09 -10.04 -24.38
C SER A 599 -22.71 -9.79 -23.76
N PRO A 600 -22.12 -8.60 -23.93
CA PRO A 600 -20.91 -8.23 -23.21
C PRO A 600 -21.13 -8.31 -21.70
N ARG A 601 -20.21 -8.97 -20.97
CA ARG A 601 -20.30 -9.16 -19.52
C ARG A 601 -19.21 -8.44 -18.74
N ASN A 602 -18.51 -7.55 -19.37
CA ASN A 602 -17.37 -6.87 -18.74
C ASN A 602 -17.66 -5.40 -18.45
N ALA A 603 -16.93 -4.87 -17.48
CA ALA A 603 -17.11 -3.53 -16.99
C ALA A 603 -16.76 -2.41 -18.00
N LEU A 604 -16.02 -2.71 -19.05
CA LEU A 604 -15.63 -1.70 -20.06
C LEU A 604 -16.81 -1.28 -20.94
N TRP A 605 -17.77 -2.18 -21.16
CA TRP A 605 -19.00 -1.90 -21.91
C TRP A 605 -20.02 -1.11 -21.08
N PHE A 606 -20.08 -1.36 -19.78
CA PHE A 606 -20.99 -0.67 -18.89
C PHE A 606 -20.27 0.55 -18.29
N GLY A 607 -20.64 1.73 -18.72
CA GLY A 607 -20.08 2.98 -18.18
C GLY A 607 -20.09 2.99 -16.65
N ARG A 608 -19.01 3.45 -16.04
CA ARG A 608 -18.88 3.61 -14.60
C ARG A 608 -19.07 5.08 -14.24
N GLY A 609 -19.65 5.33 -13.08
CA GLY A 609 -19.91 6.69 -12.65
C GLY A 609 -21.18 7.31 -13.22
N GLY A 610 -22.04 6.50 -13.88
CA GLY A 610 -23.40 6.91 -14.20
C GLY A 610 -23.58 7.69 -15.50
N ALA A 611 -22.63 7.63 -16.45
CA ALA A 611 -22.68 8.52 -17.59
C ALA A 611 -23.01 7.88 -18.94
N LYS A 612 -23.01 6.55 -19.08
CA LYS A 612 -23.21 5.97 -20.43
C LYS A 612 -24.32 4.94 -20.45
N ARG A 613 -25.21 5.09 -21.44
CA ARG A 613 -26.17 4.08 -21.82
C ARG A 613 -25.48 3.05 -22.70
N LEU A 614 -25.56 1.77 -22.37
CA LEU A 614 -25.14 0.70 -23.24
C LEU A 614 -26.30 0.32 -24.16
N ARG A 615 -26.07 0.36 -25.47
CA ARG A 615 -27.01 -0.09 -26.48
C ARG A 615 -26.26 -0.98 -27.46
N CYS A 616 -26.52 -2.31 -27.38
CA CYS A 616 -25.87 -3.31 -28.24
C CYS A 616 -26.92 -3.92 -29.19
N VAL A 617 -26.61 -3.89 -30.47
CA VAL A 617 -27.46 -4.45 -31.49
C VAL A 617 -26.83 -5.73 -32.04
N TYR A 618 -27.58 -6.83 -32.02
CA TYR A 618 -27.19 -8.12 -32.59
C TYR A 618 -28.10 -8.43 -33.75
N ARG A 619 -27.55 -8.50 -34.97
CA ARG A 619 -28.33 -8.88 -36.17
C ARG A 619 -27.99 -10.32 -36.51
N LEU A 620 -28.92 -11.21 -36.29
CA LEU A 620 -28.88 -12.60 -36.73
C LEU A 620 -29.29 -12.67 -38.20
N GLN A 621 -28.43 -13.18 -39.04
CA GLN A 621 -28.70 -13.24 -40.49
C GLN A 621 -28.53 -14.67 -41.05
N ALA A 622 -29.61 -15.22 -41.56
CA ALA A 622 -29.64 -16.54 -42.17
C ALA A 622 -29.83 -16.38 -43.68
N ASP A 623 -28.74 -16.43 -44.44
CA ASP A 623 -28.85 -16.33 -45.93
C ASP A 623 -29.61 -17.54 -46.48
N GLY A 624 -30.71 -17.27 -47.20
CA GLY A 624 -31.56 -18.30 -47.79
C GLY A 624 -32.36 -19.17 -46.82
N ALA A 625 -32.46 -18.78 -45.56
CA ALA A 625 -33.23 -19.48 -44.53
C ALA A 625 -33.91 -18.47 -43.57
N ARG A 626 -34.83 -18.95 -42.73
CA ARG A 626 -35.42 -18.20 -41.64
C ARG A 626 -34.53 -18.33 -40.38
N VAL A 627 -34.73 -17.47 -39.41
CA VAL A 627 -33.99 -17.47 -38.13
C VAL A 627 -34.88 -18.04 -37.04
N GLU A 628 -34.40 -19.03 -36.30
CA GLU A 628 -34.97 -19.42 -35.03
C GLU A 628 -33.99 -19.04 -33.91
N LEU A 629 -34.48 -18.25 -32.96
CA LEU A 629 -33.74 -17.75 -31.82
C LEU A 629 -34.30 -18.33 -30.51
N ALA A 630 -33.45 -18.86 -29.67
CA ALA A 630 -33.77 -19.20 -28.28
C ALA A 630 -33.01 -18.30 -27.34
N VAL A 631 -33.69 -17.49 -26.55
CA VAL A 631 -33.09 -16.76 -25.44
C VAL A 631 -33.08 -17.69 -24.22
N LEU A 632 -31.90 -18.21 -23.86
CA LEU A 632 -31.74 -19.25 -22.87
C LEU A 632 -31.71 -18.72 -21.44
N ALA A 633 -31.21 -17.51 -21.25
CA ALA A 633 -31.15 -16.82 -19.98
C ALA A 633 -31.04 -15.31 -20.20
N ALA A 634 -31.67 -14.55 -19.33
CA ALA A 634 -31.54 -13.09 -19.27
C ALA A 634 -31.55 -12.61 -17.82
N ALA A 635 -30.77 -11.57 -17.54
CA ALA A 635 -30.76 -10.90 -16.24
C ALA A 635 -30.57 -9.40 -16.45
N PHE A 636 -31.35 -8.58 -15.73
CA PHE A 636 -31.41 -7.13 -15.89
C PHE A 636 -31.26 -6.41 -14.54
N GLY A 637 -30.38 -6.92 -13.66
CA GLY A 637 -30.12 -6.39 -12.36
C GLY A 637 -30.41 -7.39 -11.22
N ARG A 638 -30.06 -7.06 -10.00
CA ARG A 638 -30.42 -7.89 -8.82
C ARG A 638 -31.91 -7.85 -8.53
N GLU A 639 -32.48 -6.66 -8.66
CA GLU A 639 -33.90 -6.37 -8.45
C GLU A 639 -34.38 -5.62 -9.71
N PRO A 640 -34.86 -6.33 -10.73
CA PRO A 640 -35.34 -5.68 -11.93
C PRO A 640 -36.60 -4.84 -11.61
N ARG A 641 -36.66 -3.63 -12.14
CA ARG A 641 -37.79 -2.70 -11.99
C ARG A 641 -38.77 -2.79 -13.13
N CYS A 642 -38.79 -3.89 -13.80
CA CYS A 642 -39.64 -4.17 -14.94
C CYS A 642 -39.95 -5.64 -14.93
N ALA A 643 -41.22 -5.98 -15.22
CA ALA A 643 -41.71 -7.35 -15.33
C ALA A 643 -41.94 -7.72 -16.79
N THR A 644 -41.48 -8.90 -17.19
CA THR A 644 -41.81 -9.48 -18.49
C THR A 644 -43.18 -10.16 -18.41
N ARG A 645 -44.13 -9.68 -19.19
CA ARG A 645 -45.48 -10.25 -19.26
C ARG A 645 -45.60 -11.08 -20.52
N PHE A 646 -45.94 -12.34 -20.36
CA PHE A 646 -46.24 -13.24 -21.48
C PHE A 646 -47.74 -13.19 -21.75
N ASP A 647 -48.04 -12.89 -23.00
CA ASP A 647 -49.41 -13.08 -23.50
C ASP A 647 -49.61 -14.58 -23.83
N PRO A 648 -50.39 -15.30 -23.04
CA PRO A 648 -50.57 -16.73 -23.21
C PRO A 648 -51.24 -17.09 -24.53
N LEU A 649 -51.91 -16.12 -25.18
CA LEU A 649 -52.62 -16.34 -26.43
C LEU A 649 -51.73 -16.19 -27.65
N THR A 650 -50.79 -15.24 -27.61
CA THR A 650 -49.89 -14.97 -28.77
C THR A 650 -48.50 -15.50 -28.54
N GLY A 651 -48.16 -15.92 -27.32
CA GLY A 651 -46.82 -16.33 -26.95
C GLY A 651 -45.79 -15.17 -26.94
N ARG A 652 -46.28 -13.92 -27.11
CA ARG A 652 -45.37 -12.75 -27.15
C ARG A 652 -45.03 -12.29 -25.76
N ALA A 653 -43.81 -11.85 -25.59
CA ALA A 653 -43.33 -11.23 -24.37
C ALA A 653 -43.35 -9.71 -24.51
N SER A 654 -43.88 -8.98 -23.52
CA SER A 654 -43.86 -7.53 -23.44
C SER A 654 -43.25 -7.08 -22.13
N CYS A 655 -42.60 -5.92 -22.12
CA CYS A 655 -42.03 -5.33 -20.91
C CYS A 655 -43.03 -4.39 -20.25
N ALA A 656 -43.30 -4.59 -18.96
CA ALA A 656 -44.14 -3.73 -18.14
C ALA A 656 -43.25 -3.08 -17.05
N PRO A 657 -42.93 -1.78 -17.16
CA PRO A 657 -42.16 -1.09 -16.14
C PRO A 657 -42.97 -1.00 -14.84
N GLU A 658 -42.34 -1.29 -13.71
CA GLU A 658 -42.91 -1.04 -12.40
C GLU A 658 -42.69 0.44 -12.09
N LEU A 659 -43.77 1.23 -12.12
CA LEU A 659 -43.68 2.64 -11.74
C LEU A 659 -43.43 2.72 -10.22
N PRO A 660 -42.49 3.56 -9.75
CA PRO A 660 -42.36 3.79 -8.32
C PRO A 660 -43.65 4.40 -7.79
N GLU A 661 -44.14 3.89 -6.66
CA GLU A 661 -45.21 4.54 -5.90
C GLU A 661 -44.84 5.99 -5.63
N VAL A 662 -45.80 6.88 -5.90
CA VAL A 662 -45.67 8.33 -5.99
C VAL A 662 -45.32 8.93 -4.64
N ASP A 663 -44.02 9.12 -4.37
CA ASP A 663 -43.50 10.07 -3.37
C ASP A 663 -42.25 10.81 -3.79
N ALA A 664 -41.79 10.67 -5.04
CA ALA A 664 -40.67 11.41 -5.58
C ALA A 664 -41.18 12.71 -6.25
N ARG A 665 -40.66 13.85 -5.79
CA ARG A 665 -40.96 15.16 -6.38
C ARG A 665 -40.54 15.17 -7.87
N PRO A 666 -41.30 15.84 -8.77
CA PRO A 666 -41.04 15.86 -10.21
C PRO A 666 -39.68 16.47 -10.66
N SER A 667 -38.91 17.01 -9.71
CA SER A 667 -37.63 17.69 -9.99
C SER A 667 -36.41 16.78 -10.11
N ASP A 668 -36.53 15.50 -9.75
CA ASP A 668 -35.34 14.58 -9.67
C ASP A 668 -35.30 13.54 -10.80
N LEU A 669 -36.19 13.61 -11.76
CA LEU A 669 -36.13 12.80 -12.99
C LEU A 669 -35.35 13.57 -14.06
N PRO A 670 -34.36 12.96 -14.71
CA PRO A 670 -33.69 13.57 -15.86
C PRO A 670 -34.72 13.82 -16.96
N LEU A 671 -34.97 15.10 -17.24
CA LEU A 671 -35.80 15.57 -18.36
C LEU A 671 -35.00 15.39 -19.68
N ASP A 672 -34.89 14.19 -20.18
CA ASP A 672 -34.56 13.90 -21.57
C ASP A 672 -35.64 12.96 -22.12
N PHE A 673 -36.81 13.51 -22.33
CA PHE A 673 -37.83 12.96 -23.20
C PHE A 673 -37.53 13.42 -24.62
N ASP A 674 -36.58 12.76 -25.27
CA ASP A 674 -36.48 12.83 -26.70
C ASP A 674 -36.63 11.39 -27.25
N ASP A 675 -37.67 11.24 -27.96
CA ASP A 675 -38.12 10.14 -28.82
C ASP A 675 -39.39 9.37 -28.34
N GLY A 676 -40.44 9.69 -29.05
CA GLY A 676 -41.78 9.11 -28.92
C GLY A 676 -41.81 7.58 -29.04
N ASP A 677 -42.77 7.00 -28.34
CA ASP A 677 -43.33 5.66 -28.46
C ASP A 677 -42.58 4.46 -27.84
N ASP A 678 -41.63 4.71 -26.91
CA ASP A 678 -41.05 3.59 -26.19
C ASP A 678 -41.84 3.31 -24.87
N GLU A 679 -42.56 2.22 -24.85
CA GLU A 679 -43.31 1.74 -23.64
C GLU A 679 -42.39 1.50 -22.43
N VAL A 680 -41.07 1.36 -22.61
CA VAL A 680 -40.07 1.14 -21.56
C VAL A 680 -39.08 2.26 -21.58
N PRO A 681 -38.92 3.01 -20.47
CA PRO A 681 -37.91 4.05 -20.35
C PRO A 681 -36.51 3.53 -20.66
N SER A 682 -35.74 4.29 -21.44
CA SER A 682 -34.38 3.90 -21.89
C SER A 682 -33.36 3.76 -20.77
N TYR A 683 -33.69 4.16 -19.54
CA TYR A 683 -32.85 3.95 -18.36
C TYR A 683 -33.02 2.58 -17.69
N LEU A 684 -34.11 1.85 -18.01
CA LEU A 684 -34.30 0.51 -17.49
C LEU A 684 -33.62 -0.52 -18.39
N PRO A 685 -32.81 -1.43 -17.84
CA PRO A 685 -32.21 -2.50 -18.61
C PRO A 685 -33.27 -3.44 -19.21
N HIS A 686 -33.20 -3.69 -20.52
CA HIS A 686 -34.10 -4.60 -21.20
C HIS A 686 -33.50 -5.13 -22.49
N LEU A 687 -34.05 -6.22 -23.01
CA LEU A 687 -33.74 -6.81 -24.31
C LEU A 687 -34.98 -6.74 -25.18
N ARG A 688 -34.93 -6.00 -26.28
CA ARG A 688 -35.96 -5.98 -27.31
C ARG A 688 -35.54 -6.82 -28.49
N ILE A 689 -36.50 -7.52 -29.09
CA ILE A 689 -36.29 -8.37 -30.24
C ILE A 689 -37.21 -7.89 -31.37
N TYR A 690 -36.61 -7.62 -32.51
CA TYR A 690 -37.29 -7.11 -33.67
C TYR A 690 -37.12 -8.06 -34.84
N GLU A 691 -38.15 -8.19 -35.65
CA GLU A 691 -38.07 -8.71 -36.97
C GLU A 691 -37.95 -7.57 -37.99
N SER A 692 -37.10 -7.73 -38.99
CA SER A 692 -36.98 -6.78 -40.11
C SER A 692 -37.46 -7.39 -41.41
N PRO A 693 -38.78 -7.53 -41.60
CA PRO A 693 -39.33 -8.21 -42.78
C PRO A 693 -39.04 -7.43 -44.06
N TRP A 694 -38.88 -6.11 -43.98
CA TRP A 694 -38.59 -5.24 -45.13
C TRP A 694 -37.43 -4.31 -44.80
N PRO A 695 -36.62 -3.94 -45.81
CA PRO A 695 -35.55 -2.97 -45.57
C PRO A 695 -36.10 -1.64 -44.99
N GLY A 696 -35.55 -1.20 -43.87
CA GLY A 696 -35.97 0.04 -43.24
C GLY A 696 -37.14 -0.05 -42.26
N TYR A 697 -37.75 -1.19 -42.06
CA TYR A 697 -38.87 -1.39 -41.13
C TYR A 697 -38.51 -2.41 -40.06
N ARG A 698 -38.83 -2.11 -38.83
CA ARG A 698 -38.70 -3.01 -37.66
C ARG A 698 -40.08 -3.31 -37.10
N VAL A 699 -40.33 -4.56 -36.81
CA VAL A 699 -41.53 -5.00 -36.14
C VAL A 699 -41.13 -5.58 -34.77
N PRO A 700 -41.59 -5.03 -33.63
CA PRO A 700 -41.29 -5.59 -32.34
C PRO A 700 -41.93 -6.97 -32.18
N VAL A 701 -41.13 -7.97 -31.81
CA VAL A 701 -41.59 -9.35 -31.61
C VAL A 701 -41.66 -9.72 -30.16
N ALA A 702 -40.68 -9.31 -29.36
CA ALA A 702 -40.62 -9.58 -27.94
C ALA A 702 -39.79 -8.53 -27.18
N CYS A 703 -40.11 -8.38 -25.90
CA CYS A 703 -39.35 -7.61 -24.94
C CYS A 703 -39.17 -8.38 -23.63
N ILE A 704 -37.94 -8.45 -23.10
CA ILE A 704 -37.59 -9.10 -21.85
C ILE A 704 -36.90 -8.08 -20.97
N CYS A 705 -37.30 -7.95 -19.70
CA CYS A 705 -36.75 -6.98 -18.77
C CYS A 705 -36.62 -7.47 -17.32
N ASP A 706 -36.93 -8.73 -17.07
CA ASP A 706 -36.73 -9.39 -15.77
C ASP A 706 -35.71 -10.51 -15.84
N ASN A 707 -35.39 -11.11 -14.68
CA ASN A 707 -34.47 -12.23 -14.60
C ASN A 707 -35.19 -13.52 -15.01
N SER A 708 -35.03 -13.94 -16.25
CA SER A 708 -35.65 -15.15 -16.80
C SER A 708 -34.62 -16.26 -17.01
N SER A 709 -34.92 -17.44 -16.50
CA SER A 709 -34.22 -18.68 -16.79
C SER A 709 -34.93 -19.59 -17.79
N ALA A 710 -36.18 -19.27 -18.13
CA ALA A 710 -36.94 -20.07 -19.09
C ALA A 710 -36.57 -19.67 -20.51
N PRO A 711 -36.32 -20.63 -21.42
CA PRO A 711 -36.00 -20.31 -22.81
C PRO A 711 -37.21 -19.69 -23.51
N LEU A 712 -37.04 -18.52 -24.09
CA LEU A 712 -37.98 -17.89 -25.02
C LEU A 712 -37.56 -18.24 -26.44
N SER A 713 -38.41 -18.97 -27.17
CA SER A 713 -38.15 -19.33 -28.57
C SER A 713 -38.92 -18.42 -29.50
N ILE A 714 -38.23 -17.87 -30.52
CA ILE A 714 -38.80 -16.96 -31.51
C ILE A 714 -38.38 -17.42 -32.90
N SER A 715 -39.34 -17.60 -33.78
CA SER A 715 -39.07 -17.89 -35.18
C SER A 715 -39.40 -16.67 -36.04
N SER A 716 -38.47 -16.28 -36.91
CA SER A 716 -38.66 -15.15 -37.83
C SER A 716 -39.51 -15.55 -39.04
N GLY A 717 -40.25 -14.62 -39.62
CA GLY A 717 -40.88 -14.76 -40.92
C GLY A 717 -39.92 -14.50 -42.10
N GLY A 718 -38.74 -13.97 -41.82
CA GLY A 718 -37.70 -13.59 -42.79
C GLY A 718 -36.32 -14.06 -42.44
N PRO A 719 -35.29 -13.65 -43.24
CA PRO A 719 -33.92 -14.13 -43.08
C PRO A 719 -33.14 -13.42 -41.94
N ALA A 720 -33.74 -12.48 -41.19
CA ALA A 720 -33.06 -11.72 -40.18
C ALA A 720 -33.91 -11.42 -38.95
N LEU A 721 -33.30 -11.55 -37.79
CA LEU A 721 -33.78 -11.02 -36.51
C LEU A 721 -32.77 -10.02 -35.93
N GLU A 722 -33.28 -9.03 -35.25
CA GLU A 722 -32.43 -8.02 -34.58
C GLU A 722 -32.78 -7.98 -33.11
N LEU A 723 -31.77 -8.14 -32.27
CA LEU A 723 -31.88 -8.01 -30.84
C LEU A 723 -31.20 -6.70 -30.40
N GLU A 724 -31.87 -5.98 -29.54
CA GLU A 724 -31.37 -4.72 -28.99
C GLU A 724 -31.32 -4.80 -27.46
N LEU A 725 -30.13 -4.93 -26.93
CA LEU A 725 -29.88 -4.82 -25.49
C LEU A 725 -29.71 -3.35 -25.12
N VAL A 726 -30.58 -2.86 -24.26
CA VAL A 726 -30.47 -1.52 -23.67
C VAL A 726 -30.16 -1.68 -22.19
N ALA A 727 -29.11 -1.01 -21.72
CA ALA A 727 -28.83 -0.90 -20.30
C ALA A 727 -28.57 0.57 -19.99
N GLY A 728 -29.25 1.09 -19.00
CA GLY A 728 -29.01 2.43 -18.48
C GLY A 728 -27.71 2.54 -17.72
N ALA A 729 -27.43 3.71 -17.20
CA ALA A 729 -26.35 3.92 -16.28
C ALA A 729 -26.50 3.01 -15.05
N LEU A 730 -25.45 2.31 -14.66
CA LEU A 730 -25.46 1.48 -13.46
C LEU A 730 -25.69 2.35 -12.22
N ALA A 731 -26.78 2.08 -11.51
CA ALA A 731 -27.05 2.73 -10.22
C ALA A 731 -26.09 2.21 -9.15
N GLY A 732 -25.92 3.00 -8.07
CA GLY A 732 -25.03 2.61 -6.96
C GLY A 732 -25.49 1.29 -6.32
N GLY A 733 -24.65 0.25 -6.43
CA GLY A 733 -24.92 -1.10 -5.95
C GLY A 733 -25.31 -2.11 -7.03
N GLU A 734 -25.56 -1.66 -8.27
CA GLU A 734 -25.70 -2.56 -9.42
C GLU A 734 -24.33 -3.00 -9.93
N ASP A 735 -24.24 -4.26 -10.31
CA ASP A 735 -23.06 -4.87 -10.89
C ASP A 735 -23.36 -5.22 -12.37
N HIS A 736 -22.48 -4.78 -13.28
CA HIS A 736 -22.56 -5.11 -14.70
C HIS A 736 -22.71 -6.61 -14.98
N ARG A 737 -22.27 -7.47 -14.07
CA ARG A 737 -22.39 -8.93 -14.16
C ARG A 737 -23.84 -9.42 -14.08
N HIS A 738 -24.73 -8.63 -13.51
CA HIS A 738 -26.16 -8.95 -13.41
C HIS A 738 -26.99 -8.43 -14.58
N ILE A 739 -26.34 -7.81 -15.60
CA ILE A 739 -27.02 -7.35 -16.81
C ILE A 739 -26.42 -8.09 -17.99
N HIS A 740 -27.11 -9.14 -18.43
CA HIS A 740 -26.66 -9.97 -19.53
C HIS A 740 -27.81 -10.81 -20.10
N PHE A 741 -27.61 -11.30 -21.33
CA PHE A 741 -28.39 -12.37 -21.87
C PHE A 741 -27.49 -13.40 -22.57
N ARG A 742 -28.03 -14.61 -22.73
CA ARG A 742 -27.46 -15.70 -23.52
C ARG A 742 -28.49 -16.16 -24.52
N GLY A 743 -28.14 -16.14 -25.81
CA GLY A 743 -28.95 -16.61 -26.90
C GLY A 743 -28.33 -17.80 -27.62
N ASP A 744 -29.14 -18.60 -28.27
CA ASP A 744 -28.75 -19.61 -29.24
C ASP A 744 -29.61 -19.45 -30.48
N TRP A 745 -29.02 -19.53 -31.67
CA TRP A 745 -29.78 -19.36 -32.86
C TRP A 745 -29.42 -20.40 -33.93
N LYS A 746 -30.40 -20.75 -34.74
CA LYS A 746 -30.25 -21.70 -35.84
C LYS A 746 -31.01 -21.27 -37.06
N ARG A 747 -30.67 -21.89 -38.20
CA ARG A 747 -31.38 -21.68 -39.46
C ARG A 747 -32.60 -22.60 -39.52
N LEU A 748 -33.73 -22.02 -39.88
CA LEU A 748 -34.98 -22.74 -40.05
C LEU A 748 -35.34 -22.80 -41.53
N SER A 749 -35.65 -23.96 -42.01
CA SER A 749 -36.10 -24.15 -43.41
C SER A 749 -37.45 -23.48 -43.64
N GLY A 750 -37.63 -22.88 -44.83
CA GLY A 750 -38.89 -22.28 -45.23
C GLY A 750 -38.70 -21.10 -46.18
N PRO A 751 -39.79 -20.59 -46.73
CA PRO A 751 -39.71 -19.47 -47.68
C PRO A 751 -39.28 -18.19 -46.99
N THR A 752 -38.31 -17.48 -47.60
CA THR A 752 -37.72 -16.23 -47.07
C THR A 752 -38.30 -14.98 -47.76
N ASP A 753 -39.09 -15.15 -48.81
CA ASP A 753 -39.65 -14.08 -49.62
C ASP A 753 -41.07 -13.65 -49.22
N CYS A 754 -41.60 -14.19 -48.16
CA CYS A 754 -42.96 -13.92 -47.65
C CYS A 754 -43.22 -12.43 -47.42
N ALA A 755 -42.26 -11.71 -46.91
CA ALA A 755 -42.37 -10.29 -46.64
C ALA A 755 -42.52 -9.47 -47.94
N SER A 756 -41.76 -9.81 -49.02
CA SER A 756 -41.84 -9.13 -50.29
C SER A 756 -43.17 -9.34 -50.99
N ARG A 757 -43.73 -10.53 -50.88
CA ARG A 757 -45.06 -10.87 -51.42
C ARG A 757 -46.21 -10.16 -50.69
N ARG A 758 -46.03 -9.77 -49.47
CA ARG A 758 -47.01 -9.11 -48.60
C ARG A 758 -46.83 -7.59 -48.48
N ARG A 759 -46.02 -7.00 -49.32
CA ARG A 759 -45.90 -5.55 -49.47
C ARG A 759 -46.96 -5.07 -50.48
N LEU A 760 -47.90 -4.27 -50.02
CA LEU A 760 -48.98 -3.74 -50.82
C LEU A 760 -48.69 -2.29 -51.18
N PRO A 761 -48.38 -2.02 -52.46
CA PRO A 761 -48.09 -0.65 -52.91
C PRO A 761 -49.38 0.16 -53.13
N PRO A 762 -49.34 1.48 -53.19
CA PRO A 762 -50.44 2.30 -53.65
C PRO A 762 -50.78 2.02 -55.10
N PRO A 763 -52.09 2.18 -55.57
CA PRO A 763 -53.04 3.08 -54.97
C PRO A 763 -53.98 2.42 -53.97
N GLY A 764 -53.87 1.19 -53.62
CA GLY A 764 -54.70 0.46 -52.69
C GLY A 764 -55.14 -0.90 -53.24
N GLY A 765 -55.67 -1.75 -52.39
CA GLY A 765 -56.08 -3.09 -52.75
C GLY A 765 -56.86 -3.75 -51.65
N HIS A 766 -57.27 -4.96 -51.90
CA HIS A 766 -58.05 -5.81 -51.00
C HIS A 766 -57.12 -6.96 -50.55
N VAL A 767 -57.16 -7.24 -49.26
CA VAL A 767 -56.55 -8.43 -48.67
C VAL A 767 -57.61 -9.31 -48.08
N HIS A 768 -57.72 -10.54 -48.59
CA HIS A 768 -58.63 -11.50 -48.04
C HIS A 768 -57.91 -12.42 -47.06
N LEU A 769 -58.37 -12.45 -45.84
CA LEU A 769 -58.00 -13.44 -44.86
C LEU A 769 -59.07 -14.50 -44.81
N LEU A 770 -58.70 -15.73 -45.10
CA LEU A 770 -59.66 -16.86 -45.10
C LEU A 770 -59.87 -17.32 -43.64
N TYR A 771 -61.19 -17.36 -43.26
CA TYR A 771 -61.66 -17.93 -41.98
C TYR A 771 -62.78 -19.00 -42.27
N PRO A 772 -62.81 -20.11 -41.54
CA PRO A 772 -61.95 -20.51 -40.42
C PRO A 772 -60.52 -20.83 -40.90
N TYR A 773 -59.56 -20.53 -40.05
CA TYR A 773 -58.13 -20.71 -40.30
C TYR A 773 -57.83 -22.21 -40.40
N ASN A 774 -57.75 -22.74 -41.61
CA ASN A 774 -57.48 -24.15 -41.83
C ASN A 774 -55.97 -24.39 -41.83
N ALA A 775 -55.44 -24.98 -40.74
CA ALA A 775 -54.04 -25.29 -40.58
C ALA A 775 -53.43 -26.11 -41.75
N ASN A 776 -54.24 -26.88 -42.45
CA ASN A 776 -53.82 -27.69 -43.57
C ASN A 776 -53.73 -26.89 -44.91
N ARG A 777 -54.16 -25.65 -44.93
CA ARG A 777 -54.08 -24.72 -46.06
C ARG A 777 -53.30 -23.45 -45.73
N MET A 778 -52.56 -23.44 -44.67
CA MET A 778 -51.63 -22.34 -44.43
C MET A 778 -50.70 -22.24 -45.61
N SER A 779 -50.72 -21.11 -46.31
CA SER A 779 -49.66 -20.78 -47.19
C SER A 779 -48.37 -20.75 -46.33
N GLU A 780 -47.28 -21.25 -46.87
CA GLU A 780 -45.97 -21.25 -46.18
C GLU A 780 -45.56 -19.89 -45.57
N CYS A 781 -46.30 -18.81 -45.87
CA CYS A 781 -46.13 -17.43 -45.36
C CYS A 781 -47.27 -17.00 -44.41
N GLY A 782 -47.99 -17.89 -43.77
CA GLY A 782 -49.19 -17.57 -42.96
C GLY A 782 -48.95 -16.57 -41.84
N GLU A 783 -47.81 -16.59 -41.21
CA GLU A 783 -47.46 -15.77 -40.06
C GLU A 783 -46.78 -14.43 -40.42
N ALA A 784 -46.45 -14.19 -41.71
CA ALA A 784 -45.76 -12.94 -42.06
C ALA A 784 -46.73 -11.74 -42.10
N PRO A 785 -46.37 -10.57 -41.58
CA PRO A 785 -47.18 -9.39 -41.57
C PRO A 785 -47.40 -8.78 -42.94
N PHE A 786 -48.47 -7.98 -43.13
CA PHE A 786 -48.67 -7.18 -44.34
C PHE A 786 -48.15 -5.77 -44.13
N LEU A 787 -47.43 -5.22 -45.12
CA LEU A 787 -46.97 -3.85 -45.12
C LEU A 787 -47.80 -3.01 -46.11
N LEU A 788 -48.54 -2.08 -45.58
CA LEU A 788 -49.31 -1.12 -46.35
C LEU A 788 -48.49 0.16 -46.49
N VAL A 789 -48.18 0.55 -47.73
CA VAL A 789 -47.31 1.72 -47.99
C VAL A 789 -48.09 2.78 -48.72
N ALA A 790 -48.21 3.97 -48.16
CA ALA A 790 -48.72 5.14 -48.85
C ALA A 790 -47.58 5.91 -49.57
N ARG A 791 -47.93 6.69 -50.60
CA ARG A 791 -46.99 7.65 -51.21
C ARG A 791 -46.79 8.83 -50.26
N GLY A 792 -45.62 9.55 -50.40
CA GLY A 792 -45.29 10.67 -49.54
C GLY A 792 -46.46 11.64 -49.33
N ASN A 793 -46.62 12.14 -48.14
CA ASN A 793 -47.69 13.05 -47.68
C ASN A 793 -49.11 12.45 -47.75
N ARG A 794 -49.28 11.11 -47.76
CA ARG A 794 -50.59 10.44 -47.71
C ARG A 794 -50.59 9.43 -46.57
N SER A 795 -51.73 9.32 -45.92
CA SER A 795 -52.01 8.33 -44.90
C SER A 795 -52.61 7.04 -45.48
N VAL A 796 -52.46 5.96 -44.77
CA VAL A 796 -53.11 4.69 -45.07
C VAL A 796 -54.44 4.66 -44.30
N PHE A 797 -55.55 4.45 -45.03
CA PHE A 797 -56.83 4.17 -44.43
C PHE A 797 -57.09 2.68 -44.53
N LEU A 798 -57.24 2.02 -43.40
CA LEU A 798 -57.53 0.61 -43.30
C LEU A 798 -59.00 0.40 -42.88
N ARG A 799 -59.72 -0.33 -43.68
CA ARG A 799 -61.08 -0.78 -43.35
C ARG A 799 -61.09 -2.30 -43.28
N VAL A 800 -61.50 -2.81 -42.15
CA VAL A 800 -61.69 -4.22 -41.92
C VAL A 800 -63.18 -4.54 -41.90
N TRP A 801 -63.60 -5.53 -42.67
CA TRP A 801 -64.99 -6.05 -42.65
C TRP A 801 -64.96 -7.56 -42.69
N GLY A 802 -65.93 -8.16 -42.04
CA GLY A 802 -66.10 -9.61 -41.98
C GLY A 802 -67.53 -9.95 -41.55
N ASP A 803 -67.99 -11.06 -41.97
CA ASP A 803 -69.43 -11.48 -41.75
C ASP A 803 -69.71 -11.89 -40.29
N GLU A 804 -68.69 -12.06 -39.48
CA GLU A 804 -68.75 -12.49 -38.07
C GLU A 804 -68.04 -11.58 -37.09
N LEU A 805 -67.70 -10.35 -37.48
CA LEU A 805 -67.17 -9.41 -36.48
C LEU A 805 -68.32 -8.91 -35.61
N PRO A 806 -68.25 -9.12 -34.26
CA PRO A 806 -69.33 -8.63 -33.40
C PRO A 806 -69.41 -7.10 -33.52
N ASN A 807 -70.68 -6.61 -33.74
CA ASN A 807 -70.93 -5.16 -33.68
C ASN A 807 -70.62 -4.63 -32.27
N VAL A 808 -69.42 -4.20 -32.07
CA VAL A 808 -69.02 -3.49 -30.85
C VAL A 808 -69.40 -2.01 -31.00
N SER A 809 -70.67 -1.74 -30.84
CA SER A 809 -71.18 -0.40 -30.59
C SER A 809 -71.14 -0.16 -29.10
N GLY A 810 -69.96 0.17 -28.57
CA GLY A 810 -69.80 0.51 -27.20
C GLY A 810 -68.51 1.35 -27.02
N ASN A 811 -68.70 2.57 -26.59
CA ASN A 811 -67.62 3.48 -26.10
C ASN A 811 -66.95 2.84 -24.88
N ASN A 812 -66.08 1.89 -25.10
CA ASN A 812 -65.20 1.43 -24.01
C ASN A 812 -63.76 1.34 -24.56
N ASN A 813 -62.90 2.16 -23.97
CA ASN A 813 -61.46 2.17 -24.18
C ASN A 813 -60.73 0.93 -23.64
N ASP A 814 -61.39 -0.23 -23.52
CA ASP A 814 -60.80 -1.48 -23.10
C ASP A 814 -60.28 -2.27 -24.33
N ALA A 815 -59.31 -1.67 -25.01
CA ALA A 815 -58.59 -2.34 -26.11
C ALA A 815 -57.78 -3.58 -25.66
N ASN A 816 -57.73 -3.88 -24.36
CA ASN A 816 -56.95 -4.97 -23.78
C ASN A 816 -57.74 -6.24 -23.45
N ASN A 817 -59.06 -6.33 -23.80
CA ASN A 817 -59.87 -7.44 -23.35
C ASN A 817 -60.32 -8.37 -24.50
N CYS A 818 -59.37 -8.73 -25.40
CA CYS A 818 -59.60 -9.76 -26.38
C CYS A 818 -59.49 -11.17 -25.76
N HIS A 819 -60.55 -11.89 -25.63
CA HIS A 819 -60.61 -13.26 -25.08
C HIS A 819 -60.35 -14.38 -26.12
N THR A 820 -60.02 -14.04 -27.33
CA THR A 820 -59.75 -15.00 -28.43
C THR A 820 -58.28 -15.02 -28.88
N THR A 821 -57.82 -16.17 -29.35
CA THR A 821 -56.48 -16.33 -29.92
C THR A 821 -56.35 -15.70 -31.31
N ASN A 822 -57.50 -15.42 -31.98
CA ASN A 822 -57.51 -14.82 -33.32
C ASN A 822 -57.53 -13.30 -33.18
N ARG A 823 -56.46 -12.63 -33.56
CA ARG A 823 -56.30 -11.19 -33.46
C ARG A 823 -55.72 -10.58 -34.70
N LEU A 824 -56.18 -9.39 -35.03
CA LEU A 824 -55.54 -8.53 -36.01
C LEU A 824 -54.81 -7.41 -35.27
N LEU A 825 -53.50 -7.41 -35.37
CA LEU A 825 -52.66 -6.38 -34.82
C LEU A 825 -52.27 -5.39 -35.89
N VAL A 826 -52.52 -4.12 -35.66
CA VAL A 826 -52.15 -3.05 -36.60
C VAL A 826 -51.13 -2.17 -35.87
N TYR A 827 -49.99 -2.04 -36.51
CA TYR A 827 -48.91 -1.19 -36.03
C TYR A 827 -48.68 -0.03 -36.98
N ASP A 828 -48.49 1.15 -36.48
CA ASP A 828 -47.94 2.24 -37.26
C ASP A 828 -46.42 2.02 -37.35
N ALA A 829 -45.97 1.68 -38.54
CA ALA A 829 -44.56 1.42 -38.78
C ALA A 829 -43.83 2.76 -38.95
N HIS A 830 -43.24 3.26 -37.86
CA HIS A 830 -42.35 4.42 -37.91
C HIS A 830 -41.16 4.11 -38.82
N THR A 831 -40.99 4.93 -39.85
CA THR A 831 -39.77 4.97 -40.62
C THR A 831 -38.71 5.57 -39.71
N THR A 832 -37.81 4.75 -39.19
CA THR A 832 -36.60 5.24 -38.53
C THR A 832 -35.77 5.98 -39.59
N ARG A 833 -35.89 7.28 -39.65
CA ARG A 833 -34.93 8.15 -40.31
C ARG A 833 -33.75 8.44 -39.44
#